data_eb1f4d20c83f2d27735b6b8b7afb5475
#
_entry.id   eb1f4d20c83f2d27735b6b8b7afb5475
#
_cell.length_a   1.000
_cell.length_b   1.000
_cell.length_c   1.000
_cell.angle_alpha   90.00
_cell.angle_beta   90.00
_cell.angle_gamma   90.00
#
_symmetry.space_group_name_H-M   'P 1'
#
loop_
_entity.id
_entity.type
_entity.pdbx_description
1 polymer ?
#
loop_
_entity_poly.entity_id
_entity_poly.type
_entity_poly.pdbx_seq_one_letter_code
_entity_poly.pdbx_strand_id
1 'polypeptide(L)'
;EQVKIRFRASADNVDRVYLVCNGEKIPMDVEDGNKLFDFYAATITAGENMINYYFEIHSGRVTCFYNKYGVEKENNNDFNFEIYPGFSVPKWAEGAVFYQIFVDRFCNGDPDNDVLDNEYFYINSGTKQVKDWFKYPENMDVGCFYGGDLQGVMNKLDYLQDLGIDVIYFNPVFVSPSNHKYDIQDYDYIDPHFGKIVVDEGSVLPDGCRENKQSARYINRVTNKANLEASNQFFIELVEEIHKRGMKVILDGVFNHCGSFNKWLDRERIYEGEEGYENGAYISADSPYRSFFKFHNECEWPYNGSYDGWWGHDTLPKLNYEESDKLTEYIMNIAKKWVSPPYNVDGWRLDVAADLGHSAEYNHRFWREFRKAVKEANPEAIILAEHYGDPKQWLRGDQWDTVMNYDAFMEPITWFLCGVEKHSDEFRGDLLGNPDAFIGAMNYHMSRFQRPSLGVAMNELSNHDHSRFLTRTNRKVGRTHTLGPDAANYDIDKGIFRQAVVFQMTWPGAPTVYYGDEAGLCGWTDPDNRRTYPWGREDVELIRFHKDMIKIHKTYEALMKGSVLFLHGAHKIICYGRFTDNKQVIVILNTNYEDVDLRLHVRRVGVFNHSIMTRVMLTNEQGYTLETVDYMVEHNILTIKAPKMSAMVLVRK
;
A
#
# COMPACT_ATOMS: atom_id res chain seq x y z
N GLU A 1 23.78 23.85 -1.92
CA GLU A 1 22.55 24.30 -1.25
C GLU A 1 22.79 24.45 0.24
N GLN A 2 22.13 25.45 0.90
CA GLN A 2 22.18 25.61 2.35
C GLN A 2 20.99 24.90 2.96
N VAL A 3 21.24 24.06 3.96
CA VAL A 3 20.20 23.32 4.69
C VAL A 3 20.22 23.77 6.15
N LYS A 4 19.11 24.32 6.63
CA LYS A 4 18.91 24.70 8.02
C LYS A 4 18.28 23.53 8.78
N ILE A 5 18.99 23.06 9.81
CA ILE A 5 18.51 22.00 10.70
C ILE A 5 18.09 22.65 12.02
N ARG A 6 16.86 22.36 12.46
CA ARG A 6 16.29 22.85 13.71
C ARG A 6 16.08 21.73 14.71
N PHE A 7 16.32 22.02 15.96
CA PHE A 7 16.04 21.15 17.09
C PHE A 7 15.11 21.90 18.07
N ARG A 8 14.12 21.22 18.60
CA ARG A 8 13.16 21.76 19.56
C ARG A 8 13.33 21.08 20.91
N ALA A 9 13.58 21.86 21.96
CA ALA A 9 13.59 21.42 23.35
C ALA A 9 12.46 22.10 24.16
N SER A 10 12.13 21.55 25.32
CA SER A 10 11.30 22.30 26.29
C SER A 10 12.01 23.56 26.70
N ALA A 11 11.27 24.66 26.84
CA ALA A 11 11.82 25.94 27.26
C ALA A 11 12.57 25.84 28.61
N ASP A 12 13.72 26.49 28.70
CA ASP A 12 14.60 26.51 29.88
C ASP A 12 15.05 25.13 30.39
N ASN A 13 15.12 24.11 29.50
CA ASN A 13 15.43 22.73 29.91
C ASN A 13 16.79 22.22 29.42
N VAL A 14 17.40 22.86 28.46
CA VAL A 14 18.63 22.41 27.80
C VAL A 14 19.66 23.52 27.79
N ASP A 15 20.87 23.24 28.24
CA ASP A 15 21.97 24.23 28.28
C ASP A 15 22.61 24.42 26.90
N ARG A 16 22.85 23.31 26.17
CA ARG A 16 23.52 23.31 24.86
C ARG A 16 23.03 22.18 24.00
N VAL A 17 22.91 22.45 22.70
CA VAL A 17 22.65 21.46 21.66
C VAL A 17 23.76 21.53 20.61
N TYR A 18 24.23 20.37 20.20
CA TYR A 18 25.16 20.24 19.09
C TYR A 18 24.52 19.38 18.00
N LEU A 19 24.64 19.83 16.77
CA LEU A 19 24.43 19.02 15.60
C LEU A 19 25.73 18.24 15.32
N VAL A 20 25.69 16.91 15.39
CA VAL A 20 26.80 16.08 14.97
C VAL A 20 26.49 15.61 13.55
N CYS A 21 27.22 16.19 12.59
CA CYS A 21 26.97 16.00 11.16
C CYS A 21 28.20 15.40 10.48
N ASN A 22 28.07 14.22 9.88
CA ASN A 22 29.18 13.48 9.27
C ASN A 22 30.41 13.34 10.18
N GLY A 23 30.17 13.26 11.49
CA GLY A 23 31.22 13.16 12.51
C GLY A 23 31.77 14.52 13.01
N GLU A 24 31.37 15.62 12.41
CA GLU A 24 31.73 16.97 12.87
C GLU A 24 30.70 17.50 13.86
N LYS A 25 31.16 18.05 14.99
CA LYS A 25 30.30 18.59 16.04
C LYS A 25 30.13 20.10 15.86
N ILE A 26 28.92 20.51 15.51
CA ILE A 26 28.56 21.90 15.21
C ILE A 26 27.67 22.43 16.33
N PRO A 27 28.03 23.53 17.02
CA PRO A 27 27.17 24.15 18.02
C PRO A 27 25.92 24.73 17.35
N MET A 28 24.75 24.54 17.99
CA MET A 28 23.50 25.13 17.53
C MET A 28 23.14 26.35 18.35
N ASP A 29 22.79 27.42 17.67
CA ASP A 29 22.38 28.66 18.31
C ASP A 29 20.88 28.67 18.62
N VAL A 30 20.50 29.30 19.72
CA VAL A 30 19.09 29.57 20.02
C VAL A 30 18.59 30.61 19.03
N GLU A 31 17.65 30.22 18.19
CA GLU A 31 17.13 31.08 17.11
C GLU A 31 15.86 31.81 17.55
N ASP A 32 14.97 31.07 18.21
CA ASP A 32 13.66 31.55 18.63
C ASP A 32 13.18 30.75 19.86
N GLY A 33 12.16 31.21 20.50
CA GLY A 33 11.56 30.51 21.62
C GLY A 33 10.13 31.00 21.87
N ASN A 34 9.38 30.17 22.54
CA ASN A 34 8.06 30.51 23.05
C ASN A 34 7.94 30.00 24.50
N LYS A 35 6.79 30.21 25.12
CA LYS A 35 6.56 29.75 26.50
C LYS A 35 6.69 28.23 26.72
N LEU A 36 6.68 27.43 25.64
CA LEU A 36 6.76 25.97 25.71
C LEU A 36 8.13 25.45 25.28
N PHE A 37 8.76 26.07 24.28
CA PHE A 37 9.93 25.54 23.60
C PHE A 37 11.00 26.56 23.30
N ASP A 38 12.25 26.14 23.35
CA ASP A 38 13.40 26.76 22.73
C ASP A 38 13.73 26.05 21.42
N PHE A 39 14.03 26.84 20.38
CA PHE A 39 14.42 26.34 19.07
C PHE A 39 15.89 26.63 18.82
N TYR A 40 16.64 25.59 18.60
CA TYR A 40 18.06 25.63 18.23
C TYR A 40 18.19 25.42 16.73
N ALA A 41 19.13 26.13 16.10
CA ALA A 41 19.36 25.97 14.66
C ALA A 41 20.85 25.94 14.32
N ALA A 42 21.18 25.21 13.29
CA ALA A 42 22.46 25.25 12.60
C ALA A 42 22.23 25.16 11.10
N THR A 43 23.07 25.83 10.32
CA THR A 43 23.05 25.78 8.86
C THR A 43 24.25 25.04 8.36
N ILE A 44 24.04 24.05 7.52
CA ILE A 44 25.09 23.25 6.87
C ILE A 44 25.01 23.39 5.35
N THR A 45 26.12 23.16 4.68
CA THR A 45 26.17 23.15 3.21
C THR A 45 25.92 21.71 2.72
N ALA A 46 24.82 21.52 2.00
CA ALA A 46 24.54 20.26 1.33
C ALA A 46 25.31 20.19 0.01
N GLY A 47 26.14 19.15 -0.15
CA GLY A 47 26.74 18.74 -1.42
C GLY A 47 25.82 17.77 -2.17
N GLU A 48 26.43 16.84 -2.92
CA GLU A 48 25.73 15.75 -3.62
C GLU A 48 25.63 14.48 -2.77
N ASN A 49 26.46 14.37 -1.73
CA ASN A 49 26.51 13.19 -0.88
C ASN A 49 25.47 13.24 0.24
N MET A 50 25.05 12.06 0.67
CA MET A 50 24.17 11.87 1.82
C MET A 50 24.75 12.55 3.07
N ILE A 51 23.89 13.26 3.79
CA ILE A 51 24.20 13.90 5.05
C ILE A 51 23.65 13.02 6.18
N ASN A 52 24.56 12.59 7.06
CA ASN A 52 24.22 11.78 8.23
C ASN A 52 24.38 12.63 9.49
N TYR A 53 23.35 12.68 10.36
CA TYR A 53 23.43 13.51 11.56
C TYR A 53 22.57 12.99 12.71
N TYR A 54 22.91 13.46 13.91
CA TYR A 54 22.16 13.32 15.14
C TYR A 54 22.40 14.54 16.05
N PHE A 55 21.66 14.63 17.14
CA PHE A 55 21.83 15.72 18.10
C PHE A 55 22.45 15.22 19.40
N GLU A 56 23.45 15.95 19.90
CA GLU A 56 24.00 15.78 21.23
C GLU A 56 23.49 16.90 22.12
N ILE A 57 22.90 16.56 23.25
CA ILE A 57 22.15 17.48 24.12
C ILE A 57 22.77 17.46 25.51
N HIS A 58 23.03 18.64 26.04
CA HIS A 58 23.56 18.85 27.41
C HIS A 58 22.55 19.57 28.28
N SER A 59 22.23 19.01 29.46
CA SER A 59 21.38 19.60 30.46
C SER A 59 21.96 19.31 31.84
N GLY A 60 22.53 20.32 32.50
CA GLY A 60 23.26 20.18 33.76
C GLY A 60 24.44 19.20 33.61
N ARG A 61 24.37 18.06 34.32
CA ARG A 61 25.37 16.99 34.26
C ARG A 61 24.99 15.86 33.32
N VAL A 62 23.85 15.97 32.65
CA VAL A 62 23.33 14.91 31.77
C VAL A 62 23.71 15.24 30.34
N THR A 63 24.27 14.25 29.64
CA THR A 63 24.42 14.26 28.20
C THR A 63 23.56 13.13 27.64
N CYS A 64 22.76 13.46 26.63
CA CYS A 64 21.97 12.48 25.88
C CYS A 64 22.01 12.79 24.38
N PHE A 65 21.52 11.86 23.60
CA PHE A 65 21.55 11.92 22.14
C PHE A 65 20.14 11.77 21.59
N TYR A 66 19.84 12.46 20.52
CA TYR A 66 18.56 12.34 19.82
C TYR A 66 18.77 11.98 18.35
N ASN A 67 18.13 10.91 17.94
CA ASN A 67 18.14 10.37 16.60
C ASN A 67 16.70 9.95 16.17
N LYS A 68 16.53 9.25 15.05
CA LYS A 68 15.21 8.81 14.56
C LYS A 68 14.46 7.90 15.53
N TYR A 69 15.18 7.13 16.36
CA TYR A 69 14.55 6.22 17.34
C TYR A 69 14.03 6.99 18.56
N GLY A 70 14.72 8.09 18.93
CA GLY A 70 14.33 8.94 20.06
C GLY A 70 15.52 9.45 20.85
N VAL A 71 15.32 9.66 22.16
CA VAL A 71 16.37 10.12 23.09
C VAL A 71 17.04 8.90 23.75
N GLU A 72 18.37 8.82 23.61
CA GLU A 72 19.20 7.72 24.10
C GLU A 72 20.38 8.24 24.95
N LYS A 73 20.92 7.40 25.82
CA LYS A 73 22.11 7.72 26.62
C LYS A 73 23.41 7.64 25.81
N GLU A 74 23.42 6.78 24.78
CA GLU A 74 24.50 6.60 23.83
C GLU A 74 23.89 6.60 22.43
N ASN A 75 24.54 7.23 21.47
CA ASN A 75 24.00 7.25 20.11
C ASN A 75 24.20 5.92 19.40
N ASN A 76 23.13 5.41 18.81
CA ASN A 76 23.22 4.30 17.84
C ASN A 76 23.17 4.87 16.43
N ASN A 77 24.27 4.75 15.70
CA ASN A 77 24.42 5.31 14.36
C ASN A 77 23.43 4.74 13.32
N ASP A 78 22.85 3.55 13.54
CA ASP A 78 21.82 2.98 12.66
C ASP A 78 20.55 3.81 12.62
N PHE A 79 20.32 4.61 13.66
CA PHE A 79 19.15 5.47 13.78
C PHE A 79 19.44 6.95 13.51
N ASN A 80 20.64 7.30 13.04
CA ASN A 80 20.93 8.67 12.66
C ASN A 80 19.95 9.19 11.62
N PHE A 81 19.67 10.50 11.67
CA PHE A 81 18.94 11.16 10.59
C PHE A 81 19.79 11.18 9.33
N GLU A 82 19.16 11.06 8.18
CA GLU A 82 19.80 11.08 6.89
C GLU A 82 19.05 12.04 5.97
N ILE A 83 19.78 12.86 5.22
CA ILE A 83 19.25 13.69 4.15
C ILE A 83 19.90 13.24 2.85
N TYR A 84 19.10 12.90 1.89
CA TYR A 84 19.55 12.57 0.52
C TYR A 84 19.27 13.78 -0.36
N PRO A 85 20.31 14.55 -0.77
CA PRO A 85 20.13 15.73 -1.61
C PRO A 85 19.38 15.39 -2.91
N GLY A 86 18.41 16.22 -3.27
CA GLY A 86 17.57 16.01 -4.46
C GLY A 86 16.45 14.99 -4.31
N PHE A 87 16.36 14.27 -3.18
CA PHE A 87 15.24 13.36 -2.96
C PHE A 87 13.97 14.12 -2.60
N SER A 88 12.94 13.88 -3.36
CA SER A 88 11.58 14.32 -3.07
C SER A 88 10.58 13.28 -3.53
N VAL A 89 9.41 13.28 -2.92
CA VAL A 89 8.26 12.47 -3.34
C VAL A 89 7.22 13.40 -3.97
N PRO A 90 6.33 12.87 -4.82
CA PRO A 90 5.25 13.67 -5.39
C PRO A 90 4.38 14.31 -4.29
N LYS A 91 4.22 15.62 -4.34
CA LYS A 91 3.48 16.37 -3.28
C LYS A 91 2.02 15.98 -3.18
N TRP A 92 1.41 15.58 -4.30
CA TRP A 92 0.01 15.14 -4.33
C TRP A 92 -0.22 13.87 -3.50
N ALA A 93 0.82 13.04 -3.28
CA ALA A 93 0.72 11.79 -2.54
C ALA A 93 0.79 11.96 -1.01
N GLU A 94 1.30 13.09 -0.51
CA GLU A 94 1.45 13.34 0.92
C GLU A 94 0.08 13.42 1.61
N GLY A 95 -0.24 12.42 2.43
CA GLY A 95 -1.53 12.31 3.11
C GLY A 95 -2.73 12.04 2.18
N ALA A 96 -2.49 11.68 0.92
CA ALA A 96 -3.57 11.30 0.00
C ALA A 96 -4.26 10.02 0.45
N VAL A 97 -5.57 9.93 0.21
CA VAL A 97 -6.38 8.76 0.54
C VAL A 97 -6.47 7.86 -0.68
N PHE A 98 -5.92 6.65 -0.57
CA PHE A 98 -5.90 5.66 -1.64
C PHE A 98 -7.07 4.68 -1.50
N TYR A 99 -7.46 4.13 -2.63
CA TYR A 99 -8.46 3.05 -2.71
C TYR A 99 -7.95 1.95 -3.63
N GLN A 100 -7.76 0.75 -3.09
CA GLN A 100 -7.28 -0.42 -3.83
C GLN A 100 -8.44 -1.18 -4.43
N ILE A 101 -8.39 -1.44 -5.73
CA ILE A 101 -9.42 -2.16 -6.48
C ILE A 101 -8.86 -3.47 -7.02
N PHE A 102 -9.47 -4.59 -6.62
CA PHE A 102 -9.34 -5.89 -7.28
C PHE A 102 -10.44 -6.00 -8.34
N VAL A 103 -10.10 -5.77 -9.60
CA VAL A 103 -11.05 -5.41 -10.65
C VAL A 103 -12.13 -6.47 -10.88
N ASP A 104 -11.76 -7.75 -10.94
CA ASP A 104 -12.72 -8.86 -11.12
C ASP A 104 -13.83 -8.91 -10.07
N ARG A 105 -13.60 -8.28 -8.91
CA ARG A 105 -14.48 -8.36 -7.73
C ARG A 105 -15.14 -7.04 -7.34
N PHE A 106 -14.92 -5.98 -8.11
CA PHE A 106 -15.43 -4.66 -7.75
C PHE A 106 -16.81 -4.36 -8.34
N CYS A 107 -16.93 -4.36 -9.66
CA CYS A 107 -18.21 -4.11 -10.35
C CYS A 107 -18.15 -4.61 -11.80
N ASN A 108 -19.15 -5.39 -12.23
CA ASN A 108 -19.32 -5.75 -13.64
C ASN A 108 -20.11 -4.64 -14.33
N GLY A 109 -19.51 -3.98 -15.29
CA GLY A 109 -20.11 -2.91 -16.08
C GLY A 109 -20.39 -3.28 -17.55
N ASP A 110 -19.75 -4.35 -18.04
CA ASP A 110 -19.83 -4.80 -19.44
C ASP A 110 -19.80 -6.34 -19.51
N PRO A 111 -20.96 -7.00 -19.37
CA PRO A 111 -21.00 -8.47 -19.40
C PRO A 111 -20.50 -9.12 -20.69
N ASP A 112 -20.38 -8.36 -21.78
CA ASP A 112 -19.92 -8.88 -23.06
C ASP A 112 -18.41 -9.18 -23.08
N ASN A 113 -17.66 -8.67 -22.10
CA ASN A 113 -16.23 -8.97 -21.93
C ASN A 113 -15.94 -10.09 -20.92
N ASP A 114 -16.96 -10.64 -20.27
CA ASP A 114 -16.79 -11.67 -19.25
C ASP A 114 -16.01 -12.89 -19.77
N VAL A 115 -15.16 -13.46 -18.91
CA VAL A 115 -14.53 -14.76 -19.16
C VAL A 115 -15.62 -15.84 -19.13
N LEU A 116 -15.63 -16.70 -20.15
CA LEU A 116 -16.63 -17.73 -20.31
C LEU A 116 -16.24 -19.06 -19.64
N ASP A 117 -17.22 -19.91 -19.41
CA ASP A 117 -16.97 -21.30 -18.99
C ASP A 117 -16.13 -22.01 -20.07
N ASN A 118 -15.06 -22.69 -19.66
CA ASN A 118 -14.12 -23.39 -20.56
C ASN A 118 -13.54 -22.49 -21.68
N GLU A 119 -13.41 -21.21 -21.47
CA GLU A 119 -12.79 -20.33 -22.47
C GLU A 119 -11.34 -20.74 -22.74
N TYR A 120 -10.62 -21.11 -21.68
CA TYR A 120 -9.29 -21.73 -21.71
C TYR A 120 -9.08 -22.60 -20.47
N PHE A 121 -7.98 -23.36 -20.46
CA PHE A 121 -7.60 -24.24 -19.33
C PHE A 121 -6.50 -23.55 -18.50
N TYR A 122 -6.72 -23.40 -17.20
CA TYR A 122 -5.77 -22.77 -16.30
C TYR A 122 -5.72 -23.50 -14.95
N ILE A 123 -4.53 -23.88 -14.53
CA ILE A 123 -4.23 -24.61 -13.29
C ILE A 123 -5.29 -25.68 -12.97
N ASN A 124 -5.18 -26.82 -13.65
CA ASN A 124 -5.97 -28.05 -13.46
C ASN A 124 -7.48 -27.96 -13.78
N SER A 125 -8.00 -26.85 -14.27
CA SER A 125 -9.41 -26.75 -14.67
C SER A 125 -9.64 -25.80 -15.85
N GLY A 126 -10.76 -25.97 -16.56
CA GLY A 126 -11.27 -24.90 -17.42
C GLY A 126 -11.73 -23.70 -16.61
N THR A 127 -11.69 -22.53 -17.23
CA THR A 127 -12.21 -21.29 -16.61
C THR A 127 -13.69 -21.43 -16.29
N LYS A 128 -14.13 -20.70 -15.24
CA LYS A 128 -15.51 -20.69 -14.77
C LYS A 128 -16.01 -19.28 -14.62
N GLN A 129 -17.16 -18.99 -15.22
CA GLN A 129 -17.92 -17.78 -14.97
C GLN A 129 -18.78 -17.96 -13.72
N VAL A 130 -18.55 -17.17 -12.68
CA VAL A 130 -19.36 -17.20 -11.46
C VAL A 130 -20.56 -16.26 -11.65
N LYS A 131 -21.75 -16.83 -11.82
CA LYS A 131 -22.97 -16.09 -12.12
C LYS A 131 -23.61 -15.43 -10.90
N ASP A 132 -23.42 -15.99 -9.70
CA ASP A 132 -23.85 -15.38 -8.46
C ASP A 132 -22.76 -14.45 -7.93
N TRP A 133 -22.98 -13.15 -8.09
CA TRP A 133 -22.06 -12.10 -7.65
C TRP A 133 -21.69 -12.21 -6.18
N PHE A 134 -22.57 -12.70 -5.33
CA PHE A 134 -22.37 -12.77 -3.88
C PHE A 134 -21.87 -14.14 -3.39
N LYS A 135 -21.61 -15.08 -4.30
CA LYS A 135 -20.99 -16.35 -3.94
C LYS A 135 -19.57 -16.09 -3.41
N TYR A 136 -19.22 -16.72 -2.30
CA TYR A 136 -17.85 -16.60 -1.77
C TYR A 136 -16.84 -17.36 -2.63
N PRO A 137 -15.57 -16.87 -2.73
CA PRO A 137 -14.51 -17.55 -3.43
C PRO A 137 -14.27 -18.97 -2.91
N GLU A 138 -13.95 -19.88 -3.80
CA GLU A 138 -13.53 -21.25 -3.49
C GLU A 138 -12.03 -21.30 -3.16
N ASN A 139 -11.53 -22.38 -2.55
CA ASN A 139 -10.10 -22.51 -2.21
C ASN A 139 -9.17 -22.44 -3.43
N MET A 140 -9.59 -22.98 -4.56
CA MET A 140 -8.89 -22.88 -5.86
C MET A 140 -9.68 -21.95 -6.77
N ASP A 141 -9.45 -20.67 -6.63
CA ASP A 141 -10.27 -19.59 -7.20
C ASP A 141 -9.66 -18.93 -8.45
N VAL A 142 -8.39 -19.20 -8.75
CA VAL A 142 -7.61 -18.46 -9.77
C VAL A 142 -8.21 -18.43 -11.19
N GLY A 143 -8.97 -19.45 -11.54
CA GLY A 143 -9.70 -19.59 -12.82
C GLY A 143 -11.21 -19.30 -12.71
N CYS A 144 -11.68 -18.74 -11.60
CA CYS A 144 -13.07 -18.37 -11.36
C CYS A 144 -13.24 -16.87 -11.49
N PHE A 145 -14.12 -16.41 -12.39
CA PHE A 145 -14.28 -15.01 -12.75
C PHE A 145 -15.69 -14.54 -12.39
N TYR A 146 -15.77 -13.41 -11.69
CA TYR A 146 -17.04 -12.76 -11.31
C TYR A 146 -17.46 -11.69 -12.32
N GLY A 147 -16.55 -11.31 -13.22
CA GLY A 147 -16.85 -10.40 -14.32
C GLY A 147 -16.69 -8.93 -14.00
N GLY A 148 -16.13 -8.56 -12.85
CA GLY A 148 -15.75 -7.16 -12.60
C GLY A 148 -14.78 -6.67 -13.68
N ASP A 149 -14.93 -5.41 -14.09
CA ASP A 149 -14.19 -4.82 -15.20
C ASP A 149 -13.96 -3.31 -15.04
N LEU A 150 -13.24 -2.70 -15.97
CA LEU A 150 -12.95 -1.26 -15.94
C LEU A 150 -14.17 -0.41 -16.28
N GLN A 151 -15.16 -0.95 -17.01
CA GLN A 151 -16.44 -0.26 -17.19
C GLN A 151 -17.19 -0.16 -15.86
N GLY A 152 -17.15 -1.22 -15.05
CA GLY A 152 -17.70 -1.20 -13.69
C GLY A 152 -17.02 -0.16 -12.80
N VAL A 153 -15.71 -0.02 -12.90
CA VAL A 153 -14.97 1.05 -12.22
C VAL A 153 -15.44 2.42 -12.70
N MET A 154 -15.52 2.62 -14.02
CA MET A 154 -16.04 3.87 -14.63
C MET A 154 -17.41 4.24 -14.05
N ASN A 155 -18.30 3.29 -13.94
CA ASN A 155 -19.67 3.48 -13.42
C ASN A 155 -19.68 3.83 -11.93
N LYS A 156 -18.61 3.60 -11.19
CA LYS A 156 -18.49 3.83 -9.75
C LYS A 156 -17.56 4.98 -9.36
N LEU A 157 -17.07 5.74 -10.33
CA LEU A 157 -16.17 6.89 -10.04
C LEU A 157 -16.83 7.96 -9.18
N ASP A 158 -18.13 8.22 -9.35
CA ASP A 158 -18.85 9.18 -8.53
C ASP A 158 -18.98 8.70 -7.07
N TYR A 159 -19.14 7.40 -6.85
CA TYR A 159 -19.10 6.79 -5.52
C TYR A 159 -17.74 7.00 -4.85
N LEU A 160 -16.64 6.76 -5.56
CA LEU A 160 -15.28 6.93 -5.03
C LEU A 160 -14.97 8.40 -4.75
N GLN A 161 -15.40 9.31 -5.60
CA GLN A 161 -15.27 10.74 -5.37
C GLN A 161 -16.07 11.20 -4.14
N ASP A 162 -17.32 10.73 -3.99
CA ASP A 162 -18.17 11.03 -2.83
C ASP A 162 -17.60 10.46 -1.52
N LEU A 163 -16.96 9.30 -1.57
CA LEU A 163 -16.24 8.72 -0.44
C LEU A 163 -15.04 9.59 -0.01
N GLY A 164 -14.48 10.37 -0.94
CA GLY A 164 -13.34 11.25 -0.69
C GLY A 164 -12.00 10.67 -1.10
N ILE A 165 -11.98 9.72 -2.04
CA ILE A 165 -10.75 9.10 -2.56
C ILE A 165 -9.95 10.08 -3.40
N ASP A 166 -8.63 10.07 -3.24
CA ASP A 166 -7.69 10.86 -4.02
C ASP A 166 -6.97 10.02 -5.08
N VAL A 167 -6.73 8.74 -4.80
CA VAL A 167 -5.92 7.87 -5.65
C VAL A 167 -6.57 6.49 -5.76
N ILE A 168 -6.71 6.01 -6.98
CA ILE A 168 -7.13 4.63 -7.27
C ILE A 168 -5.87 3.81 -7.56
N TYR A 169 -5.64 2.77 -6.76
CA TYR A 169 -4.64 1.75 -7.02
C TYR A 169 -5.33 0.50 -7.57
N PHE A 170 -5.02 0.13 -8.80
CA PHE A 170 -5.47 -1.11 -9.41
C PHE A 170 -4.50 -2.25 -9.13
N ASN A 171 -5.01 -3.40 -8.65
CA ASN A 171 -4.34 -4.67 -8.86
C ASN A 171 -4.11 -4.88 -10.36
N PRO A 172 -3.23 -5.82 -10.80
CA PRO A 172 -2.83 -5.90 -12.19
C PRO A 172 -4.00 -5.91 -13.19
N VAL A 173 -3.86 -5.18 -14.28
CA VAL A 173 -4.90 -5.01 -15.32
C VAL A 173 -4.45 -5.42 -16.72
N PHE A 174 -3.18 -5.80 -16.87
CA PHE A 174 -2.67 -6.25 -18.16
C PHE A 174 -3.18 -7.64 -18.52
N VAL A 175 -3.09 -8.00 -19.81
CA VAL A 175 -3.51 -9.32 -20.29
C VAL A 175 -2.90 -10.42 -19.42
N SER A 176 -3.73 -11.27 -18.83
CA SER A 176 -3.31 -12.34 -17.91
C SER A 176 -4.40 -13.40 -17.76
N PRO A 177 -4.05 -14.69 -17.61
CA PRO A 177 -5.01 -15.77 -17.58
C PRO A 177 -5.74 -15.93 -16.25
N SER A 178 -5.18 -15.47 -15.11
CA SER A 178 -5.84 -15.57 -13.81
C SER A 178 -6.76 -14.40 -13.52
N ASN A 179 -7.62 -14.56 -12.53
CA ASN A 179 -8.47 -13.46 -12.02
C ASN A 179 -7.67 -12.39 -11.29
N HIS A 180 -6.56 -12.74 -10.64
CA HIS A 180 -5.67 -11.82 -9.92
C HIS A 180 -4.66 -11.09 -10.81
N LYS A 181 -4.37 -11.66 -11.98
CA LYS A 181 -3.50 -11.09 -13.03
C LYS A 181 -2.05 -10.81 -12.64
N TYR A 182 -1.52 -11.48 -11.61
CA TYR A 182 -0.08 -11.44 -11.29
C TYR A 182 0.77 -12.35 -12.19
N ASP A 183 0.18 -13.00 -13.16
CA ASP A 183 0.78 -13.85 -14.18
C ASP A 183 0.66 -13.20 -15.57
N ILE A 184 1.32 -12.03 -15.71
CA ILE A 184 1.20 -11.18 -16.89
C ILE A 184 1.53 -11.94 -18.19
N GLN A 185 0.62 -11.84 -19.14
CA GLN A 185 0.72 -12.43 -20.48
C GLN A 185 1.23 -11.42 -21.53
N ASP A 186 0.80 -10.15 -21.41
CA ASP A 186 1.24 -9.06 -22.28
C ASP A 186 1.26 -7.74 -21.52
N TYR A 187 2.45 -7.15 -21.33
CA TYR A 187 2.64 -5.88 -20.63
C TYR A 187 2.24 -4.65 -21.47
N ASP A 188 2.02 -4.82 -22.76
CA ASP A 188 1.74 -3.71 -23.67
C ASP A 188 0.26 -3.32 -23.72
N TYR A 189 -0.64 -4.20 -23.20
CA TYR A 189 -2.07 -4.03 -23.36
C TYR A 189 -2.86 -4.36 -22.09
N ILE A 190 -3.92 -3.59 -21.90
CA ILE A 190 -4.97 -3.89 -20.93
C ILE A 190 -5.69 -5.17 -21.39
N ASP A 191 -6.02 -6.04 -20.43
CA ASP A 191 -6.75 -7.28 -20.72
C ASP A 191 -8.13 -6.96 -21.33
N PRO A 192 -8.45 -7.48 -22.52
CA PRO A 192 -9.77 -7.27 -23.14
C PRO A 192 -10.95 -7.72 -22.27
N HIS A 193 -10.75 -8.69 -21.36
CA HIS A 193 -11.78 -9.08 -20.37
C HIS A 193 -12.02 -8.02 -19.28
N PHE A 194 -11.10 -7.08 -19.12
CA PHE A 194 -11.31 -5.87 -18.31
C PHE A 194 -11.63 -4.64 -19.15
N GLY A 195 -11.25 -4.65 -20.43
CA GLY A 195 -11.41 -3.55 -21.36
C GLY A 195 -12.58 -3.77 -22.32
N LYS A 196 -12.26 -3.88 -23.62
CA LYS A 196 -13.24 -4.01 -24.70
C LYS A 196 -12.91 -5.20 -25.62
N ILE A 197 -13.90 -6.02 -25.88
CA ILE A 197 -13.87 -7.06 -26.90
C ILE A 197 -14.74 -6.60 -28.06
N VAL A 198 -14.10 -6.20 -29.16
CA VAL A 198 -14.79 -5.71 -30.37
C VAL A 198 -14.83 -6.74 -31.48
N VAL A 199 -13.97 -7.74 -31.43
CA VAL A 199 -13.96 -8.93 -32.27
C VAL A 199 -14.01 -10.15 -31.36
N ASP A 200 -15.07 -10.95 -31.46
CA ASP A 200 -15.31 -12.11 -30.59
C ASP A 200 -15.66 -13.35 -31.42
N GLU A 201 -14.62 -13.96 -31.94
CA GLU A 201 -14.74 -15.12 -32.86
C GLU A 201 -14.12 -16.38 -32.25
N GLY A 202 -14.51 -17.52 -32.77
CA GLY A 202 -14.02 -18.83 -32.33
C GLY A 202 -14.89 -19.48 -31.27
N SER A 203 -14.51 -20.70 -30.90
CA SER A 203 -15.19 -21.51 -29.89
C SER A 203 -14.38 -21.56 -28.59
N VAL A 204 -15.07 -21.79 -27.48
CA VAL A 204 -14.46 -22.19 -26.22
C VAL A 204 -13.89 -23.61 -26.33
N LEU A 205 -13.05 -24.00 -25.36
CA LEU A 205 -12.51 -25.37 -25.32
C LEU A 205 -13.62 -26.41 -25.22
N PRO A 206 -13.52 -27.54 -25.95
CA PRO A 206 -14.37 -28.68 -25.71
C PRO A 206 -14.24 -29.22 -24.30
N ASP A 207 -15.32 -29.80 -23.75
CA ASP A 207 -15.29 -30.44 -22.45
C ASP A 207 -14.14 -31.44 -22.31
N GLY A 208 -13.33 -31.26 -21.24
CA GLY A 208 -12.19 -32.13 -20.95
C GLY A 208 -10.92 -31.82 -21.75
N CYS A 209 -10.95 -30.87 -22.68
CA CYS A 209 -9.76 -30.41 -23.39
C CYS A 209 -8.86 -29.59 -22.46
N ARG A 210 -7.54 -29.87 -22.50
CA ARG A 210 -6.54 -29.17 -21.70
C ARG A 210 -5.54 -28.38 -22.54
N GLU A 211 -5.67 -28.43 -23.86
CA GLU A 211 -4.73 -27.82 -24.80
C GLU A 211 -5.20 -26.43 -25.20
N ASN A 212 -4.59 -25.43 -24.64
CA ASN A 212 -4.96 -24.02 -24.90
C ASN A 212 -4.74 -23.57 -26.34
N LYS A 213 -3.92 -24.26 -27.12
CA LYS A 213 -3.83 -24.06 -28.58
C LYS A 213 -5.17 -24.24 -29.29
N GLN A 214 -6.12 -24.96 -28.70
CA GLN A 214 -7.48 -25.18 -29.22
C GLN A 214 -8.50 -24.15 -28.68
N SER A 215 -8.10 -23.24 -27.82
CA SER A 215 -8.97 -22.18 -27.25
C SER A 215 -9.15 -21.02 -28.24
N ALA A 216 -9.77 -21.26 -29.37
CA ALA A 216 -9.84 -20.32 -30.48
C ALA A 216 -10.45 -18.99 -30.09
N ARG A 217 -11.49 -18.97 -29.25
CA ARG A 217 -12.11 -17.72 -28.75
C ARG A 217 -11.16 -16.95 -27.85
N TYR A 218 -10.52 -17.59 -26.88
CA TYR A 218 -9.55 -16.94 -26.03
C TYR A 218 -8.38 -16.35 -26.83
N ILE A 219 -7.81 -17.15 -27.75
CA ILE A 219 -6.73 -16.69 -28.62
C ILE A 219 -7.19 -15.42 -29.38
N ASN A 220 -8.38 -15.47 -30.01
CA ASN A 220 -8.92 -14.29 -30.71
C ASN A 220 -9.09 -13.09 -29.78
N ARG A 221 -9.65 -13.28 -28.59
CA ARG A 221 -9.90 -12.21 -27.63
C ARG A 221 -8.62 -11.51 -27.19
N VAL A 222 -7.52 -12.23 -26.94
CA VAL A 222 -6.28 -11.71 -26.33
C VAL A 222 -5.14 -11.46 -27.33
N THR A 223 -5.26 -11.88 -28.59
CA THR A 223 -4.22 -11.65 -29.62
C THR A 223 -4.69 -10.69 -30.73
N ASN A 224 -5.99 -10.56 -30.91
CA ASN A 224 -6.53 -9.65 -31.95
C ASN A 224 -6.24 -8.19 -31.60
N LYS A 225 -5.51 -7.53 -32.50
CA LYS A 225 -5.08 -6.13 -32.30
C LYS A 225 -6.23 -5.16 -32.07
N ALA A 226 -7.39 -5.39 -32.71
CA ALA A 226 -8.56 -4.53 -32.51
C ALA A 226 -9.06 -4.58 -31.07
N ASN A 227 -9.08 -5.75 -30.44
CA ASN A 227 -9.45 -5.89 -29.02
C ASN A 227 -8.42 -5.24 -28.08
N LEU A 228 -7.14 -5.46 -28.35
CA LEU A 228 -6.05 -4.92 -27.54
C LEU A 228 -5.99 -3.38 -27.61
N GLU A 229 -6.12 -2.83 -28.80
CA GLU A 229 -6.13 -1.37 -29.00
C GLU A 229 -7.39 -0.72 -28.43
N ALA A 230 -8.57 -1.34 -28.62
CA ALA A 230 -9.81 -0.86 -28.03
C ALA A 230 -9.76 -0.84 -26.48
N SER A 231 -9.13 -1.85 -25.88
CA SER A 231 -8.95 -1.93 -24.44
C SER A 231 -8.00 -0.88 -23.90
N ASN A 232 -6.88 -0.61 -24.60
CA ASN A 232 -5.97 0.48 -24.25
C ASN A 232 -6.66 1.84 -24.42
N GLN A 233 -7.42 2.05 -25.48
CA GLN A 233 -8.17 3.29 -25.70
C GLN A 233 -9.20 3.52 -24.59
N PHE A 234 -9.94 2.49 -24.21
CA PHE A 234 -10.88 2.58 -23.09
C PHE A 234 -10.19 2.92 -21.77
N PHE A 235 -9.01 2.36 -21.53
CA PHE A 235 -8.23 2.68 -20.32
C PHE A 235 -7.77 4.14 -20.32
N ILE A 236 -7.38 4.70 -21.48
CA ILE A 236 -7.07 6.14 -21.58
C ILE A 236 -8.29 6.97 -21.17
N GLU A 237 -9.47 6.63 -21.68
CA GLU A 237 -10.73 7.32 -21.33
C GLU A 237 -11.04 7.22 -19.83
N LEU A 238 -10.83 6.05 -19.24
CA LEU A 238 -11.00 5.85 -17.79
C LEU A 238 -10.05 6.74 -16.98
N VAL A 239 -8.76 6.78 -17.33
CA VAL A 239 -7.79 7.64 -16.64
C VAL A 239 -8.16 9.12 -16.78
N GLU A 240 -8.60 9.55 -17.95
CA GLU A 240 -9.10 10.92 -18.16
C GLU A 240 -10.30 11.24 -17.25
N GLU A 241 -11.27 10.33 -17.14
CA GLU A 241 -12.44 10.52 -16.28
C GLU A 241 -12.07 10.53 -14.78
N ILE A 242 -11.07 9.73 -14.37
CA ILE A 242 -10.52 9.77 -13.02
C ILE A 242 -9.83 11.11 -12.76
N HIS A 243 -9.00 11.58 -13.69
CA HIS A 243 -8.31 12.86 -13.57
C HIS A 243 -9.27 14.06 -13.57
N LYS A 244 -10.34 14.05 -14.37
CA LYS A 244 -11.39 15.08 -14.34
C LYS A 244 -12.05 15.24 -12.97
N ARG A 245 -12.10 14.18 -12.17
CA ARG A 245 -12.60 14.21 -10.79
C ARG A 245 -11.54 14.58 -9.76
N GLY A 246 -10.33 14.95 -10.20
CA GLY A 246 -9.20 15.31 -9.33
C GLY A 246 -8.51 14.12 -8.67
N MET A 247 -8.85 12.90 -9.08
CA MET A 247 -8.22 11.67 -8.58
C MET A 247 -7.03 11.27 -9.43
N LYS A 248 -6.16 10.41 -8.87
CA LYS A 248 -4.96 9.85 -9.48
C LYS A 248 -5.09 8.35 -9.70
N VAL A 249 -4.19 7.78 -10.52
CA VAL A 249 -4.18 6.34 -10.84
C VAL A 249 -2.79 5.76 -10.63
N ILE A 250 -2.72 4.61 -9.95
CA ILE A 250 -1.50 3.81 -9.80
C ILE A 250 -1.77 2.41 -10.38
N LEU A 251 -0.84 1.93 -11.21
CA LEU A 251 -0.85 0.57 -11.76
C LEU A 251 0.05 -0.35 -10.96
N ASP A 252 -0.28 -1.63 -10.96
CA ASP A 252 0.53 -2.70 -10.41
C ASP A 252 1.55 -3.19 -11.44
N GLY A 253 2.83 -3.08 -11.11
CA GLY A 253 3.96 -3.48 -11.93
C GLY A 253 4.53 -4.82 -11.47
N VAL A 254 4.18 -5.89 -12.17
CA VAL A 254 4.65 -7.24 -11.90
C VAL A 254 5.87 -7.53 -12.77
N PHE A 255 7.05 -7.13 -12.33
CA PHE A 255 8.27 -7.18 -13.14
C PHE A 255 9.28 -8.26 -12.71
N ASN A 256 9.10 -8.87 -11.53
CA ASN A 256 9.96 -9.96 -11.08
C ASN A 256 9.79 -11.24 -11.91
N HIS A 257 8.59 -11.52 -12.34
CA HIS A 257 8.16 -12.70 -13.09
C HIS A 257 7.06 -12.32 -14.08
N CYS A 258 6.75 -13.21 -15.00
CA CYS A 258 5.58 -13.11 -15.86
C CYS A 258 4.70 -14.35 -15.69
N GLY A 259 3.67 -14.52 -16.52
CA GLY A 259 2.87 -15.74 -16.58
C GLY A 259 3.41 -16.75 -17.59
N SER A 260 3.03 -18.02 -17.44
CA SER A 260 3.36 -19.07 -18.43
C SER A 260 2.67 -18.87 -19.78
N PHE A 261 1.59 -18.10 -19.82
CA PHE A 261 0.89 -17.68 -21.05
C PHE A 261 1.57 -16.52 -21.77
N ASN A 262 2.57 -15.89 -21.14
CA ASN A 262 3.21 -14.68 -21.67
C ASN A 262 3.76 -14.90 -23.08
N LYS A 263 3.52 -13.93 -23.98
CA LYS A 263 3.95 -13.99 -25.39
C LYS A 263 5.45 -14.22 -25.61
N TRP A 264 6.28 -13.86 -24.63
CA TRP A 264 7.73 -14.09 -24.71
C TRP A 264 8.12 -15.55 -24.46
N LEU A 265 7.35 -16.25 -23.63
CA LEU A 265 7.56 -17.68 -23.35
C LEU A 265 6.64 -18.56 -24.21
N ASP A 266 5.35 -18.25 -24.19
CA ASP A 266 4.27 -18.95 -24.90
C ASP A 266 4.22 -20.45 -24.61
N ARG A 267 4.31 -20.83 -23.33
CA ARG A 267 4.18 -22.23 -22.90
C ARG A 267 2.85 -22.85 -23.34
N GLU A 268 1.79 -22.06 -23.30
CA GLU A 268 0.44 -22.49 -23.62
C GLU A 268 0.11 -22.41 -25.10
N ARG A 269 1.07 -21.99 -25.93
CA ARG A 269 0.98 -21.96 -27.40
C ARG A 269 -0.15 -21.05 -27.91
N ILE A 270 -0.43 -19.97 -27.19
CA ILE A 270 -1.48 -18.99 -27.51
C ILE A 270 -1.09 -18.17 -28.74
N TYR A 271 0.19 -17.80 -28.84
CA TYR A 271 0.74 -16.93 -29.89
C TYR A 271 1.39 -17.68 -31.05
N GLU A 272 1.63 -18.99 -30.88
CA GLU A 272 2.28 -19.83 -31.91
C GLU A 272 1.46 -19.83 -33.19
N GLY A 273 2.03 -19.26 -34.27
CA GLY A 273 1.40 -19.20 -35.59
C GLY A 273 0.37 -18.09 -35.75
N GLU A 274 0.18 -17.24 -34.76
CA GLU A 274 -0.68 -16.05 -34.86
C GLU A 274 0.03 -14.91 -35.62
N GLU A 275 -0.69 -14.22 -36.49
CA GLU A 275 -0.13 -13.16 -37.33
C GLU A 275 0.35 -11.98 -36.47
N GLY A 276 1.58 -11.53 -36.71
CA GLY A 276 2.19 -10.39 -36.02
C GLY A 276 2.82 -10.74 -34.67
N TYR A 277 2.99 -12.04 -34.35
CA TYR A 277 3.68 -12.51 -33.17
C TYR A 277 4.86 -13.41 -33.52
N GLU A 278 5.95 -13.25 -32.77
CA GLU A 278 7.13 -14.13 -32.85
C GLU A 278 6.90 -15.40 -32.01
N ASN A 279 7.60 -16.48 -32.32
CA ASN A 279 7.59 -17.68 -31.48
C ASN A 279 8.17 -17.36 -30.09
N GLY A 280 7.48 -17.79 -29.05
CA GLY A 280 7.97 -17.68 -27.69
C GLY A 280 9.18 -18.57 -27.41
N ALA A 281 9.88 -18.28 -26.31
CA ALA A 281 11.10 -19.00 -25.93
C ALA A 281 10.86 -20.47 -25.55
N TYR A 282 9.65 -20.83 -25.12
CA TYR A 282 9.26 -22.23 -24.92
C TYR A 282 9.21 -23.01 -26.26
N ILE A 283 8.71 -22.35 -27.31
CA ILE A 283 8.47 -22.96 -28.62
C ILE A 283 9.79 -23.28 -29.34
N SER A 284 10.73 -22.30 -29.35
CA SER A 284 11.94 -22.38 -30.16
C SER A 284 13.17 -21.82 -29.49
N ALA A 285 14.31 -22.50 -29.66
CA ALA A 285 15.61 -22.00 -29.27
C ALA A 285 16.02 -20.71 -30.03
N ASP A 286 15.47 -20.48 -31.21
CA ASP A 286 15.73 -19.30 -32.05
C ASP A 286 14.79 -18.14 -31.72
N SER A 287 13.98 -18.25 -30.67
CA SER A 287 13.09 -17.17 -30.24
C SER A 287 13.86 -15.89 -29.91
N PRO A 288 13.38 -14.72 -30.38
CA PRO A 288 13.98 -13.43 -30.01
C PRO A 288 13.88 -13.14 -28.52
N TYR A 289 13.09 -13.88 -27.77
CA TYR A 289 12.87 -13.76 -26.32
C TYR A 289 13.62 -14.81 -25.49
N ARG A 290 14.46 -15.64 -26.11
CA ARG A 290 15.14 -16.73 -25.40
C ARG A 290 15.92 -16.26 -24.18
N SER A 291 16.63 -15.12 -24.29
CA SER A 291 17.42 -14.56 -23.18
C SER A 291 16.57 -14.01 -22.01
N PHE A 292 15.26 -13.86 -22.20
CA PHE A 292 14.35 -13.38 -21.15
C PHE A 292 14.13 -14.38 -20.03
N PHE A 293 14.48 -15.65 -20.29
CA PHE A 293 14.32 -16.77 -19.35
C PHE A 293 15.64 -17.54 -19.24
N LYS A 294 15.83 -18.17 -18.08
CA LYS A 294 16.96 -19.04 -17.86
C LYS A 294 16.52 -20.49 -18.04
N PHE A 295 17.04 -21.15 -19.07
CA PHE A 295 16.78 -22.57 -19.37
C PHE A 295 17.91 -23.45 -18.84
N HIS A 296 17.56 -24.62 -18.30
CA HIS A 296 18.52 -25.56 -17.71
C HIS A 296 18.89 -26.72 -18.62
N ASN A 297 18.10 -26.96 -19.68
CA ASN A 297 18.33 -28.06 -20.61
C ASN A 297 18.14 -27.64 -22.07
N GLU A 298 19.23 -27.41 -22.76
CA GLU A 298 19.24 -27.01 -24.18
C GLU A 298 18.69 -28.10 -25.15
N CYS A 299 18.61 -29.34 -24.71
CA CYS A 299 18.16 -30.46 -25.55
C CYS A 299 16.63 -30.65 -25.55
N GLU A 300 15.89 -29.86 -24.77
CA GLU A 300 14.43 -30.00 -24.69
C GLU A 300 13.66 -29.29 -25.82
N TRP A 301 14.30 -28.38 -26.58
CA TRP A 301 13.63 -27.78 -27.72
C TRP A 301 13.33 -28.81 -28.84
N PRO A 302 12.19 -28.59 -29.50
CA PRO A 302 11.15 -27.59 -29.31
C PRO A 302 10.31 -27.87 -28.05
N TYR A 303 9.64 -26.84 -27.55
CA TYR A 303 8.78 -26.87 -26.35
C TYR A 303 9.53 -27.13 -25.04
N ASN A 304 10.51 -26.26 -24.78
CA ASN A 304 11.41 -26.41 -23.65
C ASN A 304 10.77 -25.91 -22.34
N GLY A 305 10.48 -26.84 -21.42
CA GLY A 305 9.90 -26.56 -20.09
C GLY A 305 10.93 -26.35 -18.97
N SER A 306 12.25 -26.37 -19.27
CA SER A 306 13.31 -26.31 -18.26
C SER A 306 13.65 -24.90 -17.77
N TYR A 307 12.74 -23.95 -17.89
CA TYR A 307 12.95 -22.57 -17.43
C TYR A 307 12.75 -22.41 -15.92
N ASP A 308 13.42 -21.39 -15.34
CA ASP A 308 13.25 -21.04 -13.94
C ASP A 308 11.87 -20.45 -13.65
N GLY A 309 11.21 -20.96 -12.61
CA GLY A 309 10.02 -20.36 -12.03
C GLY A 309 10.34 -19.62 -10.75
N TRP A 310 9.63 -18.52 -10.49
CA TRP A 310 9.70 -17.83 -9.21
C TRP A 310 9.24 -18.78 -8.09
N TRP A 311 10.10 -19.01 -7.10
CA TRP A 311 9.92 -20.01 -6.03
C TRP A 311 9.60 -21.42 -6.56
N GLY A 312 10.05 -21.74 -7.78
CA GLY A 312 9.83 -23.03 -8.43
C GLY A 312 8.44 -23.21 -9.07
N HIS A 313 7.64 -22.14 -9.12
CA HIS A 313 6.33 -22.20 -9.80
C HIS A 313 6.51 -22.04 -11.32
N ASP A 314 6.17 -23.08 -12.05
CA ASP A 314 6.26 -23.10 -13.53
C ASP A 314 5.22 -22.19 -14.21
N THR A 315 4.14 -21.83 -13.50
CA THR A 315 3.13 -20.85 -13.95
C THR A 315 3.58 -19.39 -13.78
N LEU A 316 4.69 -19.15 -13.07
CA LEU A 316 5.27 -17.83 -12.80
C LEU A 316 6.75 -17.80 -13.22
N PRO A 317 7.04 -17.82 -14.54
CA PRO A 317 8.41 -17.80 -15.07
C PRO A 317 9.21 -16.62 -14.52
N LYS A 318 10.38 -16.88 -13.93
CA LYS A 318 11.30 -15.86 -13.43
C LYS A 318 11.95 -15.15 -14.60
N LEU A 319 11.92 -13.81 -14.61
CA LEU A 319 12.55 -13.01 -15.66
C LEU A 319 14.07 -12.87 -15.43
N ASN A 320 14.83 -13.09 -16.49
CA ASN A 320 16.29 -13.19 -16.47
C ASN A 320 16.97 -11.88 -16.91
N TYR A 321 16.84 -10.84 -16.10
CA TYR A 321 17.36 -9.51 -16.41
C TYR A 321 18.89 -9.45 -16.50
N GLU A 322 19.60 -10.20 -15.65
CA GLU A 322 21.05 -10.11 -15.54
C GLU A 322 21.77 -10.60 -16.80
N GLU A 323 21.12 -11.45 -17.57
CA GLU A 323 21.65 -12.00 -18.83
C GLU A 323 20.94 -11.45 -20.08
N SER A 324 20.08 -10.42 -19.91
CA SER A 324 19.28 -9.86 -21.02
C SER A 324 19.08 -8.35 -20.91
N ASP A 325 19.98 -7.60 -21.53
CA ASP A 325 19.81 -6.15 -21.69
C ASP A 325 18.54 -5.81 -22.48
N LYS A 326 18.18 -6.65 -23.46
CA LYS A 326 16.95 -6.50 -24.25
C LYS A 326 15.69 -6.55 -23.38
N LEU A 327 15.64 -7.46 -22.40
CA LEU A 327 14.54 -7.53 -21.45
C LEU A 327 14.49 -6.28 -20.58
N THR A 328 15.65 -5.86 -20.06
CA THR A 328 15.75 -4.65 -19.23
C THR A 328 15.24 -3.43 -19.99
N GLU A 329 15.68 -3.24 -21.24
CA GLU A 329 15.22 -2.14 -22.10
C GLU A 329 13.71 -2.22 -22.37
N TYR A 330 13.19 -3.40 -22.62
CA TYR A 330 11.75 -3.60 -22.84
C TYR A 330 10.94 -3.14 -21.62
N ILE A 331 11.31 -3.59 -20.44
CA ILE A 331 10.60 -3.24 -19.19
C ILE A 331 10.74 -1.74 -18.86
N MET A 332 11.91 -1.13 -19.10
CA MET A 332 12.07 0.33 -18.93
C MET A 332 11.15 1.10 -19.90
N ASN A 333 10.95 0.60 -21.12
CA ASN A 333 10.01 1.19 -22.07
C ASN A 333 8.55 1.02 -21.62
N ILE A 334 8.18 -0.11 -21.05
CA ILE A 334 6.86 -0.34 -20.42
C ILE A 334 6.64 0.64 -19.26
N ALA A 335 7.62 0.76 -18.37
CA ALA A 335 7.56 1.66 -17.23
C ALA A 335 7.32 3.13 -17.65
N LYS A 336 7.98 3.59 -18.70
CA LYS A 336 7.80 4.93 -19.27
C LYS A 336 6.47 5.08 -19.99
N LYS A 337 6.07 4.08 -20.79
CA LYS A 337 4.86 4.12 -21.62
C LYS A 337 3.62 4.48 -20.80
N TRP A 338 3.38 3.76 -19.73
CA TRP A 338 2.14 3.90 -18.97
C TRP A 338 2.06 5.20 -18.16
N VAL A 339 3.18 5.78 -17.77
CA VAL A 339 3.20 7.09 -17.07
C VAL A 339 3.30 8.29 -18.01
N SER A 340 3.34 8.05 -19.31
CA SER A 340 3.45 9.08 -20.37
C SER A 340 2.13 9.23 -21.15
N PRO A 341 1.91 10.36 -21.84
CA PRO A 341 0.80 10.47 -22.78
C PRO A 341 0.82 9.33 -23.83
N PRO A 342 -0.36 8.79 -24.20
CA PRO A 342 -1.70 9.24 -23.82
C PRO A 342 -2.24 8.59 -22.51
N TYR A 343 -1.53 7.66 -21.91
CA TYR A 343 -2.01 6.90 -20.74
C TYR A 343 -2.02 7.74 -19.45
N ASN A 344 -0.95 8.49 -19.19
CA ASN A 344 -0.83 9.46 -18.09
C ASN A 344 -1.12 8.89 -16.70
N VAL A 345 -0.73 7.63 -16.44
CA VAL A 345 -0.83 7.02 -15.12
C VAL A 345 0.10 7.74 -14.14
N ASP A 346 -0.30 7.87 -12.89
CA ASP A 346 0.39 8.70 -11.89
C ASP A 346 1.42 7.93 -11.07
N GLY A 347 1.64 6.66 -11.34
CA GLY A 347 2.69 5.89 -10.69
C GLY A 347 2.55 4.38 -10.77
N TRP A 348 3.50 3.71 -10.15
CA TRP A 348 3.63 2.26 -10.08
C TRP A 348 3.64 1.77 -8.64
N ARG A 349 2.86 0.74 -8.36
CA ARG A 349 3.10 -0.18 -7.25
C ARG A 349 3.89 -1.36 -7.82
N LEU A 350 4.94 -1.77 -7.14
CA LEU A 350 5.88 -2.78 -7.63
C LEU A 350 5.73 -4.07 -6.83
N ASP A 351 5.27 -5.11 -7.50
CA ASP A 351 5.07 -6.43 -6.93
C ASP A 351 6.39 -7.11 -6.58
N VAL A 352 6.47 -7.70 -5.40
CA VAL A 352 7.66 -8.41 -4.85
C VAL A 352 9.00 -7.76 -5.24
N ALA A 353 9.08 -6.46 -5.09
CA ALA A 353 10.15 -5.64 -5.66
C ALA A 353 11.56 -6.03 -5.19
N ALA A 354 11.70 -6.52 -3.97
CA ALA A 354 13.00 -6.95 -3.42
C ALA A 354 13.50 -8.27 -4.03
N ASP A 355 12.61 -9.08 -4.62
CA ASP A 355 12.95 -10.37 -5.23
C ASP A 355 13.45 -10.25 -6.68
N LEU A 356 13.25 -9.09 -7.32
CA LEU A 356 13.60 -8.89 -8.72
C LEU A 356 15.11 -9.07 -8.96
N GLY A 357 15.45 -9.80 -10.01
CA GLY A 357 16.82 -10.18 -10.34
C GLY A 357 17.28 -11.45 -9.61
N HIS A 358 18.54 -11.81 -9.77
CA HIS A 358 19.15 -12.99 -9.16
C HIS A 358 20.21 -12.62 -8.12
N SER A 359 20.52 -11.33 -7.97
CA SER A 359 21.44 -10.81 -6.95
C SER A 359 20.94 -9.51 -6.35
N ALA A 360 21.31 -9.24 -5.10
CA ALA A 360 20.98 -7.98 -4.44
C ALA A 360 21.59 -6.76 -5.15
N GLU A 361 22.80 -6.90 -5.67
CA GLU A 361 23.49 -5.85 -6.42
C GLU A 361 22.70 -5.47 -7.68
N TYR A 362 22.24 -6.47 -8.43
CA TYR A 362 21.44 -6.22 -9.62
C TYR A 362 20.07 -5.62 -9.28
N ASN A 363 19.42 -6.10 -8.23
CA ASN A 363 18.14 -5.55 -7.75
C ASN A 363 18.25 -4.05 -7.52
N HIS A 364 19.24 -3.60 -6.76
CA HIS A 364 19.44 -2.16 -6.50
C HIS A 364 19.79 -1.38 -7.78
N ARG A 365 20.56 -1.95 -8.67
CA ARG A 365 20.88 -1.34 -9.98
C ARG A 365 19.60 -1.17 -10.81
N PHE A 366 18.79 -2.22 -10.94
CA PHE A 366 17.54 -2.19 -11.70
C PHE A 366 16.59 -1.09 -11.20
N TRP A 367 16.40 -0.98 -9.89
CA TRP A 367 15.49 0.03 -9.35
C TRP A 367 16.00 1.47 -9.51
N ARG A 368 17.31 1.68 -9.57
CA ARG A 368 17.87 2.99 -9.95
C ARG A 368 17.58 3.32 -11.40
N GLU A 369 17.77 2.38 -12.30
CA GLU A 369 17.44 2.54 -13.71
C GLU A 369 15.95 2.75 -13.93
N PHE A 370 15.11 1.98 -13.23
CA PHE A 370 13.65 2.11 -13.25
C PHE A 370 13.21 3.50 -12.77
N ARG A 371 13.71 3.96 -11.62
CA ARG A 371 13.42 5.31 -11.13
C ARG A 371 13.79 6.38 -12.15
N LYS A 372 15.00 6.28 -12.70
CA LYS A 372 15.46 7.21 -13.72
C LYS A 372 14.50 7.25 -14.91
N ALA A 373 14.15 6.09 -15.46
CA ALA A 373 13.22 5.99 -16.60
C ALA A 373 11.85 6.59 -16.29
N VAL A 374 11.27 6.25 -15.14
CA VAL A 374 9.94 6.74 -14.74
C VAL A 374 9.96 8.25 -14.49
N LYS A 375 10.94 8.76 -13.72
CA LYS A 375 11.01 10.20 -13.37
C LYS A 375 11.40 11.09 -14.55
N GLU A 376 12.13 10.59 -15.54
CA GLU A 376 12.38 11.29 -16.80
C GLU A 376 11.09 11.40 -17.64
N ALA A 377 10.26 10.37 -17.64
CA ALA A 377 8.99 10.36 -18.36
C ALA A 377 7.90 11.18 -17.64
N ASN A 378 7.83 11.06 -16.32
CA ASN A 378 6.88 11.77 -15.48
C ASN A 378 7.47 12.01 -14.08
N PRO A 379 8.02 13.20 -13.80
CA PRO A 379 8.61 13.51 -12.49
C PRO A 379 7.65 13.37 -11.30
N GLU A 380 6.36 13.54 -11.54
CA GLU A 380 5.30 13.45 -10.53
C GLU A 380 4.74 12.02 -10.35
N ALA A 381 5.24 11.02 -11.09
CA ALA A 381 4.84 9.64 -10.89
C ALA A 381 5.46 9.07 -9.59
N ILE A 382 4.62 8.47 -8.73
CA ILE A 382 5.08 7.79 -7.52
C ILE A 382 5.60 6.39 -7.84
N ILE A 383 6.65 5.98 -7.12
CA ILE A 383 7.20 4.61 -7.16
C ILE A 383 7.04 4.02 -5.76
N LEU A 384 6.07 3.13 -5.62
CA LEU A 384 5.67 2.50 -4.38
C LEU A 384 5.90 1.00 -4.47
N ALA A 385 6.70 0.42 -3.57
CA ALA A 385 7.06 -1.00 -3.64
C ALA A 385 6.32 -1.83 -2.59
N GLU A 386 5.97 -3.05 -2.96
CA GLU A 386 5.67 -4.10 -1.99
C GLU A 386 6.98 -4.63 -1.42
N HIS A 387 7.11 -4.55 -0.11
CA HIS A 387 8.26 -5.08 0.61
C HIS A 387 7.89 -5.38 2.06
N TYR A 388 8.25 -6.58 2.52
CA TYR A 388 8.20 -6.99 3.91
C TYR A 388 9.58 -6.80 4.54
N GLY A 389 9.64 -6.22 5.74
CA GLY A 389 10.88 -5.96 6.45
C GLY A 389 11.46 -4.57 6.23
N ASP A 390 12.75 -4.39 6.52
CA ASP A 390 13.42 -3.09 6.51
C ASP A 390 13.63 -2.52 5.09
N PRO A 391 12.94 -1.43 4.71
CA PRO A 391 13.06 -0.84 3.39
C PRO A 391 14.22 0.15 3.25
N LYS A 392 14.99 0.38 4.32
CA LYS A 392 15.98 1.48 4.40
C LYS A 392 16.92 1.55 3.19
N GLN A 393 17.33 0.39 2.67
CA GLN A 393 18.32 0.35 1.57
C GLN A 393 17.75 0.82 0.23
N TRP A 394 16.44 0.74 0.02
CA TRP A 394 15.77 1.19 -1.21
C TRP A 394 15.21 2.61 -1.10
N LEU A 395 15.11 3.16 0.13
CA LEU A 395 14.57 4.50 0.38
C LEU A 395 15.67 5.57 0.52
N ARG A 396 16.71 5.47 -0.31
CA ARG A 396 17.85 6.40 -0.31
C ARG A 396 17.72 7.54 -1.34
N GLY A 397 16.53 7.70 -1.90
CA GLY A 397 16.24 8.76 -2.86
C GLY A 397 16.56 8.42 -4.32
N ASP A 398 17.13 7.26 -4.57
CA ASP A 398 17.58 6.81 -5.89
C ASP A 398 16.82 5.57 -6.43
N GLN A 399 15.91 5.00 -5.63
CA GLN A 399 15.14 3.80 -5.98
C GLN A 399 13.64 4.03 -5.76
N TRP A 400 13.04 3.47 -4.70
CA TRP A 400 11.62 3.66 -4.43
C TRP A 400 11.36 4.98 -3.71
N ASP A 401 10.18 5.56 -3.93
CA ASP A 401 9.69 6.70 -3.15
C ASP A 401 9.21 6.25 -1.77
N THR A 402 8.52 5.10 -1.72
CA THR A 402 7.93 4.55 -0.50
C THR A 402 7.57 3.08 -0.66
N VAL A 403 6.92 2.52 0.36
CA VAL A 403 6.47 1.12 0.38
C VAL A 403 5.03 1.00 0.87
N MET A 404 4.42 -0.17 0.62
CA MET A 404 3.26 -0.65 1.37
C MET A 404 3.70 -0.83 2.82
N ASN A 405 3.02 -0.14 3.75
CA ASN A 405 3.51 0.04 5.11
C ASN A 405 3.06 -1.11 6.03
N TYR A 406 3.66 -2.26 5.88
CA TYR A 406 3.34 -3.43 6.70
C TYR A 406 3.91 -3.28 8.12
N ASP A 407 5.21 -3.03 8.24
CA ASP A 407 5.91 -3.09 9.52
C ASP A 407 5.68 -1.86 10.41
N ALA A 408 5.59 -0.65 9.81
CA ALA A 408 5.35 0.58 10.55
C ALA A 408 3.87 1.01 10.59
N PHE A 409 2.94 0.13 10.23
CA PHE A 409 1.51 0.39 10.30
C PHE A 409 0.67 -0.87 10.51
N MET A 410 0.53 -1.74 9.48
CA MET A 410 -0.45 -2.82 9.47
C MET A 410 -0.22 -3.83 10.60
N GLU A 411 1.00 -4.32 10.76
CA GLU A 411 1.31 -5.36 11.74
C GLU A 411 1.16 -4.88 13.19
N PRO A 412 1.77 -3.76 13.61
CA PRO A 412 1.63 -3.30 14.99
C PRO A 412 0.18 -3.03 15.40
N ILE A 413 -0.62 -2.40 14.55
CA ILE A 413 -2.03 -2.12 14.89
C ILE A 413 -2.89 -3.38 14.88
N THR A 414 -2.60 -4.34 14.00
CA THR A 414 -3.26 -5.64 13.97
C THR A 414 -3.03 -6.40 15.26
N TRP A 415 -1.78 -6.50 15.72
CA TRP A 415 -1.44 -7.14 16.98
C TRP A 415 -2.08 -6.44 18.17
N PHE A 416 -2.00 -5.11 18.21
CA PHE A 416 -2.52 -4.34 19.33
C PHE A 416 -4.05 -4.44 19.48
N LEU A 417 -4.80 -4.31 18.38
CA LEU A 417 -6.26 -4.34 18.42
C LEU A 417 -6.87 -5.74 18.39
N CYS A 418 -6.26 -6.65 17.63
CA CYS A 418 -6.83 -7.96 17.36
C CYS A 418 -6.09 -9.12 18.03
N GLY A 419 -4.79 -8.99 18.27
CA GLY A 419 -3.95 -10.10 18.76
C GLY A 419 -3.76 -11.22 17.74
N VAL A 420 -4.21 -11.04 16.51
CA VAL A 420 -4.16 -12.02 15.42
C VAL A 420 -3.20 -11.52 14.35
N GLU A 421 -2.45 -12.44 13.76
CA GLU A 421 -1.54 -12.18 12.67
C GLU A 421 -2.31 -11.76 11.38
N LYS A 422 -1.69 -11.02 10.46
CA LYS A 422 -2.32 -10.47 9.24
C LYS A 422 -3.01 -11.48 8.34
N HIS A 423 -2.60 -12.75 8.34
CA HIS A 423 -3.26 -13.83 7.62
C HIS A 423 -4.28 -14.61 8.48
N SER A 424 -4.42 -14.25 9.76
CA SER A 424 -5.18 -15.01 10.75
C SER A 424 -4.60 -16.40 11.04
N ASP A 425 -3.29 -16.55 10.94
CA ASP A 425 -2.60 -17.84 11.15
C ASP A 425 -2.10 -18.02 12.59
N GLU A 426 -1.93 -16.94 13.36
CA GLU A 426 -1.42 -16.96 14.73
C GLU A 426 -2.19 -15.99 15.62
N PHE A 427 -2.36 -16.38 16.90
CA PHE A 427 -2.89 -15.49 17.94
C PHE A 427 -1.84 -15.27 19.05
N ARG A 428 -1.57 -14.01 19.39
CA ARG A 428 -0.63 -13.58 20.42
C ARG A 428 -1.33 -12.70 21.46
N GLY A 429 -1.82 -13.34 22.51
CA GLY A 429 -2.51 -12.63 23.60
C GLY A 429 -1.61 -11.67 24.39
N ASP A 430 -0.29 -11.88 24.36
CA ASP A 430 0.71 -11.00 24.97
C ASP A 430 0.92 -9.68 24.21
N LEU A 431 0.55 -9.63 22.92
CA LEU A 431 0.59 -8.44 22.10
C LEU A 431 -0.74 -7.68 22.09
N LEU A 432 -1.85 -8.38 22.34
CA LEU A 432 -3.18 -7.79 22.39
C LEU A 432 -3.30 -6.73 23.49
N GLY A 433 -3.55 -5.50 23.10
CA GLY A 433 -3.66 -4.37 24.02
C GLY A 433 -2.34 -4.03 24.75
N ASN A 434 -1.19 -4.43 24.21
CA ASN A 434 0.13 -4.16 24.78
C ASN A 434 0.72 -2.87 24.17
N PRO A 435 0.65 -1.72 24.86
CA PRO A 435 1.13 -0.47 24.31
C PRO A 435 2.65 -0.39 24.21
N ASP A 436 3.40 -1.07 25.10
CA ASP A 436 4.87 -1.05 25.05
C ASP A 436 5.37 -1.77 23.79
N ALA A 437 4.81 -2.94 23.49
CA ALA A 437 5.12 -3.67 22.27
C ALA A 437 4.75 -2.88 21.02
N PHE A 438 3.58 -2.23 21.03
CA PHE A 438 3.12 -1.40 19.91
C PHE A 438 4.02 -0.19 19.69
N ILE A 439 4.30 0.60 20.74
CA ILE A 439 5.13 1.81 20.64
C ILE A 439 6.56 1.45 20.26
N GLY A 440 7.11 0.38 20.84
CA GLY A 440 8.45 -0.10 20.50
C GLY A 440 8.58 -0.50 19.02
N ALA A 441 7.62 -1.26 18.50
CA ALA A 441 7.57 -1.65 17.09
C ALA A 441 7.45 -0.41 16.18
N MET A 442 6.54 0.52 16.48
CA MET A 442 6.34 1.73 15.69
C MET A 442 7.59 2.62 15.66
N ASN A 443 8.22 2.88 16.80
CA ASN A 443 9.43 3.68 16.85
C ASN A 443 10.56 3.05 16.04
N TYR A 444 10.75 1.73 16.16
CA TYR A 444 11.76 1.02 15.40
C TYR A 444 11.50 1.07 13.89
N HIS A 445 10.32 0.64 13.46
CA HIS A 445 10.03 0.54 12.02
C HIS A 445 9.93 1.90 11.34
N MET A 446 9.35 2.92 12.01
CA MET A 446 9.34 4.28 11.46
C MET A 446 10.74 4.87 11.31
N SER A 447 11.70 4.51 12.19
CA SER A 447 13.08 4.97 12.09
C SER A 447 13.81 4.47 10.84
N ARG A 448 13.27 3.44 10.18
CA ARG A 448 13.83 2.88 8.92
C ARG A 448 13.43 3.67 7.67
N PHE A 449 12.50 4.63 7.81
CA PHE A 449 12.05 5.47 6.71
C PHE A 449 12.79 6.81 6.67
N GLN A 450 12.90 7.39 5.48
CA GLN A 450 13.12 8.82 5.32
C GLN A 450 11.81 9.56 5.52
N ARG A 451 11.87 10.79 6.02
CA ARG A 451 10.66 11.59 6.30
C ARG A 451 9.72 11.72 5.08
N PRO A 452 10.23 12.03 3.85
CA PRO A 452 9.37 12.08 2.67
C PRO A 452 8.70 10.73 2.38
N SER A 453 9.43 9.63 2.48
CA SER A 453 8.89 8.28 2.24
C SER A 453 7.81 7.90 3.22
N LEU A 454 7.97 8.25 4.51
CA LEU A 454 6.97 7.95 5.54
C LEU A 454 5.67 8.72 5.31
N GLY A 455 5.75 9.98 4.83
CA GLY A 455 4.58 10.83 4.59
C GLY A 455 3.67 10.34 3.45
N VAL A 456 4.17 9.44 2.61
CA VAL A 456 3.43 8.84 1.48
C VAL A 456 3.35 7.32 1.57
N ALA A 457 3.77 6.71 2.69
CA ALA A 457 3.69 5.26 2.89
C ALA A 457 2.24 4.78 2.85
N MET A 458 2.00 3.67 2.16
CA MET A 458 0.65 3.13 1.97
C MET A 458 0.18 2.43 3.24
N ASN A 459 -0.67 3.10 4.01
CA ASN A 459 -1.22 2.60 5.27
C ASN A 459 -2.55 1.86 5.03
N GLU A 460 -2.49 0.55 4.93
CA GLU A 460 -3.68 -0.28 4.71
C GLU A 460 -3.94 -1.21 5.89
N LEU A 461 -5.22 -1.44 6.18
CA LEU A 461 -5.67 -2.41 7.19
C LEU A 461 -5.86 -3.81 6.58
N SER A 462 -6.27 -3.85 5.33
CA SER A 462 -6.49 -5.06 4.54
C SER A 462 -5.95 -4.88 3.14
N ASN A 463 -5.60 -5.98 2.48
CA ASN A 463 -5.30 -6.03 1.05
C ASN A 463 -5.67 -7.39 0.45
N HIS A 464 -5.31 -7.61 -0.80
CA HIS A 464 -5.66 -8.81 -1.56
C HIS A 464 -4.92 -10.08 -1.13
N ASP A 465 -3.92 -10.00 -0.25
CA ASP A 465 -3.15 -11.14 0.27
C ASP A 465 -3.53 -11.52 1.71
N HIS A 466 -3.99 -10.56 2.51
CA HIS A 466 -4.23 -10.73 3.93
C HIS A 466 -5.71 -10.96 4.25
N SER A 467 -6.01 -11.50 5.42
CA SER A 467 -7.38 -11.52 5.91
C SER A 467 -7.89 -10.09 6.08
N ARG A 468 -9.19 -9.87 5.88
CA ARG A 468 -9.76 -8.53 6.08
C ARG A 468 -9.73 -8.15 7.55
N PHE A 469 -9.44 -6.88 7.84
CA PHE A 469 -9.29 -6.44 9.23
C PHE A 469 -10.55 -6.67 10.06
N LEU A 470 -11.73 -6.47 9.49
CA LEU A 470 -12.99 -6.74 10.17
C LEU A 470 -13.10 -8.23 10.60
N THR A 471 -12.64 -9.16 9.79
CA THR A 471 -12.53 -10.58 10.18
C THR A 471 -11.54 -10.77 11.33
N ARG A 472 -10.38 -10.13 11.29
CA ARG A 472 -9.38 -10.23 12.38
C ARG A 472 -9.90 -9.76 13.73
N THR A 473 -10.91 -8.90 13.77
CA THR A 473 -11.55 -8.46 15.02
C THR A 473 -12.24 -9.59 15.79
N ASN A 474 -12.56 -10.71 15.13
CA ASN A 474 -13.10 -11.90 15.78
C ASN A 474 -12.07 -12.68 16.63
N ARG A 475 -10.77 -12.33 16.51
CA ARG A 475 -9.64 -12.91 17.26
C ARG A 475 -9.47 -14.41 17.07
N LYS A 476 -9.91 -14.96 15.93
CA LYS A 476 -9.81 -16.39 15.60
C LYS A 476 -8.67 -16.65 14.63
N VAL A 477 -7.96 -17.72 14.88
CA VAL A 477 -7.04 -18.32 13.91
C VAL A 477 -7.85 -19.20 12.97
N GLY A 478 -7.74 -18.98 11.65
CA GLY A 478 -8.49 -19.76 10.67
C GLY A 478 -8.28 -19.34 9.24
N ARG A 479 -8.68 -20.25 8.36
CA ARG A 479 -8.71 -20.07 6.91
C ARG A 479 -9.98 -20.73 6.37
N THR A 480 -10.32 -20.48 5.11
CA THR A 480 -11.50 -21.07 4.46
C THR A 480 -11.52 -22.59 4.57
N HIS A 481 -10.36 -23.25 4.36
CA HIS A 481 -10.27 -24.72 4.43
C HIS A 481 -10.30 -25.30 5.84
N THR A 482 -10.11 -24.48 6.89
CA THR A 482 -10.13 -24.96 8.30
C THR A 482 -11.45 -24.68 9.01
N LEU A 483 -12.01 -23.48 8.82
CA LEU A 483 -13.22 -23.03 9.54
C LEU A 483 -14.41 -22.77 8.58
N GLY A 484 -14.20 -22.80 7.28
CA GLY A 484 -15.19 -22.40 6.28
C GLY A 484 -15.28 -20.89 6.09
N PRO A 485 -15.82 -20.42 4.95
CA PRO A 485 -15.86 -19.00 4.63
C PRO A 485 -16.85 -18.22 5.52
N ASP A 486 -17.94 -18.85 5.98
CA ASP A 486 -18.92 -18.18 6.83
C ASP A 486 -18.35 -17.77 8.19
N ALA A 487 -17.40 -18.54 8.72
CA ALA A 487 -16.79 -18.25 10.01
C ALA A 487 -16.03 -16.91 10.03
N ALA A 488 -15.61 -16.40 8.87
CA ALA A 488 -15.01 -15.08 8.75
C ALA A 488 -15.96 -13.92 9.13
N ASN A 489 -17.28 -14.17 9.09
CA ASN A 489 -18.30 -13.17 9.39
C ASN A 489 -18.80 -13.22 10.84
N TYR A 490 -18.43 -14.26 11.60
CA TYR A 490 -18.96 -14.46 12.96
C TYR A 490 -18.05 -13.83 14.02
N ASP A 491 -18.69 -13.31 15.06
CA ASP A 491 -18.04 -12.69 16.23
C ASP A 491 -17.13 -11.49 15.86
N ILE A 492 -17.40 -10.83 14.74
CA ILE A 492 -16.72 -9.61 14.33
C ILE A 492 -17.12 -8.45 15.25
N ASP A 493 -16.18 -7.51 15.46
CA ASP A 493 -16.38 -6.33 16.29
C ASP A 493 -16.16 -5.04 15.48
N LYS A 494 -17.26 -4.39 15.12
CA LYS A 494 -17.24 -3.12 14.39
C LYS A 494 -16.67 -1.97 15.22
N GLY A 495 -16.73 -2.04 16.55
CA GLY A 495 -16.12 -1.04 17.43
C GLY A 495 -14.60 -1.07 17.34
N ILE A 496 -13.99 -2.26 17.36
CA ILE A 496 -12.56 -2.46 17.13
C ILE A 496 -12.19 -2.01 15.71
N PHE A 497 -12.98 -2.35 14.71
CA PHE A 497 -12.73 -1.93 13.34
C PHE A 497 -12.75 -0.40 13.20
N ARG A 498 -13.72 0.29 13.82
CA ARG A 498 -13.74 1.75 13.82
C ARG A 498 -12.52 2.36 14.52
N GLN A 499 -12.02 1.76 15.61
CA GLN A 499 -10.75 2.19 16.21
C GLN A 499 -9.58 2.08 15.23
N ALA A 500 -9.51 0.98 14.47
CA ALA A 500 -8.48 0.79 13.45
C ALA A 500 -8.56 1.84 12.34
N VAL A 501 -9.77 2.18 11.88
CA VAL A 501 -9.99 3.22 10.86
C VAL A 501 -9.62 4.61 11.40
N VAL A 502 -9.94 4.92 12.65
CA VAL A 502 -9.46 6.18 13.29
C VAL A 502 -7.94 6.23 13.29
N PHE A 503 -7.29 5.14 13.68
CA PHE A 503 -5.83 5.07 13.65
C PHE A 503 -5.31 5.26 12.21
N GLN A 504 -5.86 4.56 11.23
CA GLN A 504 -5.48 4.67 9.82
C GLN A 504 -5.56 6.11 9.30
N MET A 505 -6.66 6.81 9.57
CA MET A 505 -6.91 8.16 9.08
C MET A 505 -6.17 9.25 9.86
N THR A 506 -5.51 8.90 10.95
CA THR A 506 -4.80 9.87 11.81
C THR A 506 -3.30 9.59 11.96
N TRP A 507 -2.80 8.44 11.48
CA TRP A 507 -1.39 8.08 11.50
C TRP A 507 -0.62 8.68 10.31
N PRO A 508 0.70 8.97 10.43
CA PRO A 508 1.51 9.48 9.30
C PRO A 508 1.53 8.50 8.12
N GLY A 509 1.31 9.01 6.91
CA GLY A 509 1.31 8.24 5.68
C GLY A 509 0.05 8.49 4.84
N ALA A 510 -0.16 7.65 3.83
CA ALA A 510 -1.31 7.68 2.92
C ALA A 510 -2.31 6.59 3.31
N PRO A 511 -3.43 6.94 3.96
CA PRO A 511 -4.48 5.97 4.27
C PRO A 511 -4.96 5.27 3.00
N THR A 512 -5.01 3.93 3.04
CA THR A 512 -5.40 3.12 1.87
C THR A 512 -6.53 2.18 2.24
N VAL A 513 -7.67 2.36 1.60
CA VAL A 513 -8.85 1.51 1.78
C VAL A 513 -8.82 0.39 0.75
N TYR A 514 -8.82 -0.86 1.19
CA TYR A 514 -9.04 -2.00 0.32
C TYR A 514 -10.53 -2.10 0.00
N TYR A 515 -10.90 -2.19 -1.28
CA TYR A 515 -12.30 -2.16 -1.72
C TYR A 515 -13.18 -3.06 -0.85
N GLY A 516 -14.30 -2.54 -0.41
CA GLY A 516 -15.27 -3.25 0.41
C GLY A 516 -15.01 -3.24 1.92
N ASP A 517 -13.83 -2.86 2.41
CA ASP A 517 -13.60 -2.66 3.84
C ASP A 517 -14.58 -1.62 4.40
N GLU A 518 -14.77 -0.52 3.67
CA GLU A 518 -15.72 0.52 4.03
C GLU A 518 -17.18 0.07 4.04
N ALA A 519 -17.48 -1.00 3.29
CA ALA A 519 -18.83 -1.58 3.17
C ALA A 519 -19.07 -2.77 4.11
N GLY A 520 -18.09 -3.10 4.98
CA GLY A 520 -18.23 -4.17 5.97
C GLY A 520 -17.89 -5.57 5.44
N LEU A 521 -17.14 -5.68 4.35
CA LEU A 521 -16.68 -6.98 3.86
C LEU A 521 -15.78 -7.68 4.87
N CYS A 522 -16.03 -8.97 5.04
CA CYS A 522 -15.19 -9.93 5.76
C CYS A 522 -14.48 -10.86 4.76
N GLY A 523 -13.53 -11.62 5.24
CA GLY A 523 -12.83 -12.66 4.49
C GLY A 523 -11.56 -13.09 5.20
N TRP A 524 -11.30 -14.40 5.19
CA TRP A 524 -10.00 -14.96 5.55
C TRP A 524 -8.94 -14.49 4.56
N THR A 525 -7.70 -14.90 4.73
CA THR A 525 -6.62 -14.62 3.76
C THR A 525 -7.01 -15.12 2.35
N ASP A 526 -6.29 -14.70 1.34
CA ASP A 526 -6.59 -15.06 -0.05
C ASP A 526 -6.90 -16.57 -0.24
N PRO A 527 -7.86 -16.91 -1.09
CA PRO A 527 -8.66 -16.05 -1.95
C PRO A 527 -9.91 -15.45 -1.29
N ASP A 528 -10.26 -15.80 -0.05
CA ASP A 528 -11.51 -15.42 0.60
C ASP A 528 -11.64 -13.90 0.86
N ASN A 529 -10.53 -13.21 1.06
CA ASN A 529 -10.52 -11.74 1.17
C ASN A 529 -10.95 -11.03 -0.13
N ARG A 530 -10.93 -11.72 -1.27
CA ARG A 530 -11.28 -11.23 -2.61
C ARG A 530 -12.75 -11.47 -2.95
N ARG A 531 -13.62 -11.38 -1.95
CA ARG A 531 -15.08 -11.39 -2.14
C ARG A 531 -15.50 -10.18 -2.96
N THR A 532 -16.62 -10.30 -3.67
CA THR A 532 -17.16 -9.20 -4.47
C THR A 532 -17.62 -8.04 -3.59
N TYR A 533 -17.52 -6.82 -4.13
CA TYR A 533 -18.10 -5.66 -3.47
C TYR A 533 -19.61 -5.85 -3.30
N PRO A 534 -20.17 -5.60 -2.10
CA PRO A 534 -21.55 -5.96 -1.78
C PRO A 534 -22.58 -4.91 -2.26
N TRP A 535 -22.58 -4.55 -3.54
CA TRP A 535 -23.51 -3.57 -4.11
C TRP A 535 -24.96 -3.91 -3.77
N GLY A 536 -25.66 -2.95 -3.13
CA GLY A 536 -27.04 -3.12 -2.66
C GLY A 536 -27.16 -3.86 -1.32
N ARG A 537 -26.05 -4.27 -0.71
CA ARG A 537 -25.99 -4.95 0.60
C ARG A 537 -24.92 -4.35 1.52
N GLU A 538 -24.50 -3.11 1.21
CA GLU A 538 -23.43 -2.42 1.93
C GLU A 538 -23.80 -2.12 3.38
N ASP A 539 -22.83 -2.14 4.26
CA ASP A 539 -22.95 -1.53 5.58
C ASP A 539 -22.83 0.00 5.45
N VAL A 540 -24.00 0.63 5.31
CA VAL A 540 -24.09 2.09 5.06
C VAL A 540 -23.59 2.93 6.23
N GLU A 541 -23.60 2.39 7.46
CA GLU A 541 -23.03 3.07 8.64
C GLU A 541 -21.50 3.12 8.54
N LEU A 542 -20.86 2.01 8.17
CA LEU A 542 -19.41 1.95 7.98
C LEU A 542 -18.97 2.81 6.80
N ILE A 543 -19.72 2.86 5.71
CA ILE A 543 -19.40 3.78 4.58
C ILE A 543 -19.44 5.23 5.06
N ARG A 544 -20.48 5.62 5.80
CA ARG A 544 -20.61 6.97 6.35
C ARG A 544 -19.46 7.27 7.31
N PHE A 545 -19.11 6.33 8.16
CA PHE A 545 -17.99 6.47 9.09
C PHE A 545 -16.66 6.70 8.36
N HIS A 546 -16.36 5.91 7.32
CA HIS A 546 -15.15 6.12 6.50
C HIS A 546 -15.15 7.49 5.84
N LYS A 547 -16.28 7.90 5.25
CA LYS A 547 -16.42 9.22 4.63
C LYS A 547 -16.16 10.37 5.62
N ASP A 548 -16.72 10.27 6.82
CA ASP A 548 -16.52 11.26 7.88
C ASP A 548 -15.05 11.27 8.35
N MET A 549 -14.42 10.12 8.51
CA MET A 549 -13.01 10.03 8.90
C MET A 549 -12.06 10.54 7.81
N ILE A 550 -12.34 10.27 6.54
CA ILE A 550 -11.59 10.83 5.40
C ILE A 550 -11.72 12.35 5.40
N LYS A 551 -12.92 12.88 5.66
CA LYS A 551 -13.15 14.32 5.77
C LYS A 551 -12.36 14.94 6.92
N ILE A 552 -12.32 14.29 8.09
CA ILE A 552 -11.51 14.73 9.24
C ILE A 552 -10.02 14.73 8.86
N HIS A 553 -9.53 13.64 8.25
CA HIS A 553 -8.14 13.54 7.78
C HIS A 553 -7.75 14.73 6.89
N LYS A 554 -8.58 15.05 5.91
CA LYS A 554 -8.31 16.13 4.95
C LYS A 554 -8.53 17.54 5.51
N THR A 555 -9.38 17.68 6.52
CA THR A 555 -9.67 18.98 7.13
C THR A 555 -8.52 19.49 7.99
N TYR A 556 -7.81 18.59 8.65
CA TYR A 556 -6.77 18.96 9.60
C TYR A 556 -5.37 18.68 9.05
N GLU A 557 -4.68 19.73 8.61
CA GLU A 557 -3.33 19.65 8.02
C GLU A 557 -2.35 18.83 8.85
N ALA A 558 -2.46 18.91 10.19
CA ALA A 558 -1.62 18.12 11.08
C ALA A 558 -1.76 16.60 10.87
N LEU A 559 -2.91 16.11 10.40
CA LEU A 559 -3.11 14.70 10.08
C LEU A 559 -2.45 14.29 8.77
N MET A 560 -2.39 15.18 7.79
CA MET A 560 -1.76 14.92 6.50
C MET A 560 -0.23 15.06 6.55
N LYS A 561 0.28 16.13 7.18
CA LYS A 561 1.69 16.55 7.09
C LYS A 561 2.41 16.62 8.43
N GLY A 562 1.68 16.59 9.54
CA GLY A 562 2.23 16.81 10.88
C GLY A 562 3.18 15.70 11.35
N SER A 563 4.01 16.08 12.32
CA SER A 563 4.78 15.11 13.10
C SER A 563 3.88 14.29 14.02
N VAL A 564 4.40 13.17 14.52
CA VAL A 564 3.71 12.33 15.51
C VAL A 564 4.56 12.18 16.77
N LEU A 565 3.89 12.17 17.91
CA LEU A 565 4.53 11.92 19.21
C LEU A 565 3.55 11.18 20.13
N PHE A 566 4.00 10.08 20.74
CA PHE A 566 3.22 9.40 21.76
C PHE A 566 3.15 10.22 23.04
N LEU A 567 1.93 10.39 23.56
CA LEU A 567 1.63 11.10 24.80
C LEU A 567 1.39 10.16 25.99
N HIS A 568 0.83 8.98 25.70
CA HIS A 568 0.53 7.96 26.69
C HIS A 568 0.53 6.58 26.04
N GLY A 569 1.09 5.59 26.76
CA GLY A 569 1.08 4.21 26.37
C GLY A 569 1.13 3.34 27.62
N ALA A 570 -0.05 3.07 28.23
CA ALA A 570 -0.18 2.22 29.41
C ALA A 570 -1.64 1.70 29.51
N HIS A 571 -1.85 0.62 30.25
CA HIS A 571 -3.18 0.10 30.56
C HIS A 571 -4.09 -0.10 29.33
N LYS A 572 -3.55 -0.69 28.26
CA LYS A 572 -4.27 -0.93 26.99
C LYS A 572 -4.79 0.35 26.32
N ILE A 573 -4.14 1.47 26.57
CA ILE A 573 -4.45 2.78 25.97
C ILE A 573 -3.24 3.28 25.22
N ILE A 574 -3.49 3.84 24.04
CA ILE A 574 -2.52 4.60 23.25
C ILE A 574 -3.08 5.99 23.02
N CYS A 575 -2.27 7.01 23.35
CA CYS A 575 -2.54 8.38 22.98
C CYS A 575 -1.34 8.95 22.24
N TYR A 576 -1.61 9.65 21.16
CA TYR A 576 -0.58 10.37 20.40
C TYR A 576 -1.09 11.72 19.90
N GLY A 577 -0.16 12.62 19.67
CA GLY A 577 -0.43 13.89 19.03
C GLY A 577 0.11 13.93 17.61
N ARG A 578 -0.64 14.54 16.71
CA ARG A 578 -0.22 14.96 15.38
C ARG A 578 -0.13 16.49 15.39
N PHE A 579 0.99 17.03 14.93
CA PHE A 579 1.19 18.47 15.07
C PHE A 579 2.09 19.05 13.97
N THR A 580 1.77 20.28 13.62
CA THR A 580 2.64 21.24 12.94
C THR A 580 3.01 22.35 13.93
N ASP A 581 3.71 23.38 13.49
CA ASP A 581 4.04 24.53 14.36
C ASP A 581 2.79 25.19 14.96
N ASN A 582 1.67 25.20 14.23
CA ASN A 582 0.47 25.95 14.60
C ASN A 582 -0.78 25.10 14.81
N LYS A 583 -0.77 23.83 14.42
CA LYS A 583 -1.95 22.95 14.46
C LYS A 583 -1.66 21.69 15.27
N GLN A 584 -2.55 21.32 16.16
CA GLN A 584 -2.42 20.12 16.99
C GLN A 584 -3.71 19.31 16.98
N VAL A 585 -3.54 17.99 16.85
CA VAL A 585 -4.60 16.99 16.96
C VAL A 585 -4.13 15.94 17.97
N ILE A 586 -5.02 15.53 18.87
CA ILE A 586 -4.75 14.46 19.83
C ILE A 586 -5.70 13.30 19.51
N VAL A 587 -5.14 12.10 19.45
CA VAL A 587 -5.89 10.87 19.21
C VAL A 587 -5.74 9.96 20.42
N ILE A 588 -6.85 9.38 20.87
CA ILE A 588 -6.91 8.48 22.02
C ILE A 588 -7.58 7.19 21.57
N LEU A 589 -6.94 6.05 21.81
CA LEU A 589 -7.49 4.71 21.62
C LEU A 589 -7.57 4.03 22.98
N ASN A 590 -8.76 3.68 23.45
CA ASN A 590 -8.99 2.92 24.67
C ASN A 590 -9.54 1.52 24.31
N THR A 591 -8.73 0.48 24.51
CA THR A 591 -9.14 -0.91 24.26
C THR A 591 -9.59 -1.64 25.53
N ASN A 592 -9.78 -0.92 26.65
CA ASN A 592 -10.36 -1.49 27.86
C ASN A 592 -11.87 -1.62 27.75
N TYR A 593 -12.44 -2.58 28.49
CA TYR A 593 -13.87 -2.76 28.66
C TYR A 593 -14.45 -1.86 29.77
N GLU A 594 -13.71 -0.86 30.21
CA GLU A 594 -14.09 0.15 31.20
C GLU A 594 -13.64 1.54 30.78
N ASP A 595 -14.33 2.55 31.29
CA ASP A 595 -13.94 3.95 31.11
C ASP A 595 -12.66 4.25 31.90
N VAL A 596 -11.78 5.04 31.31
CA VAL A 596 -10.50 5.42 31.96
C VAL A 596 -10.35 6.94 32.00
N ASP A 597 -10.04 7.46 33.19
CA ASP A 597 -9.68 8.87 33.34
C ASP A 597 -8.21 9.09 32.99
N LEU A 598 -7.94 9.96 32.05
CA LEU A 598 -6.61 10.28 31.52
C LEU A 598 -6.17 11.68 31.88
N ARG A 599 -4.87 11.82 32.15
CA ARG A 599 -4.18 13.07 32.32
C ARG A 599 -3.01 13.14 31.34
N LEU A 600 -3.17 13.89 30.24
CA LEU A 600 -2.23 13.92 29.13
C LEU A 600 -1.39 15.20 29.17
N HIS A 601 -0.07 15.08 29.17
CA HIS A 601 0.88 16.19 29.10
C HIS A 601 0.98 16.72 27.66
N VAL A 602 0.00 17.51 27.25
CA VAL A 602 -0.20 17.99 25.87
C VAL A 602 0.78 19.09 25.46
N ARG A 603 1.51 19.68 26.42
CA ARG A 603 2.61 20.59 26.16
C ARG A 603 3.61 20.03 25.15
N ARG A 604 3.90 18.74 25.23
CA ARG A 604 4.88 18.05 24.38
C ARG A 604 4.58 18.17 22.86
N VAL A 605 3.32 18.34 22.49
CA VAL A 605 2.88 18.52 21.10
C VAL A 605 2.52 19.97 20.76
N GLY A 606 2.82 20.92 21.65
CA GLY A 606 2.64 22.35 21.39
C GLY A 606 1.29 22.91 21.80
N VAL A 607 0.54 22.23 22.67
CA VAL A 607 -0.72 22.76 23.22
C VAL A 607 -0.43 23.57 24.48
N PHE A 608 -0.81 24.84 24.43
CA PHE A 608 -0.59 25.78 25.55
C PHE A 608 -1.61 25.59 26.67
N ASN A 609 -1.22 26.07 27.87
CA ASN A 609 -2.15 26.19 28.96
C ASN A 609 -3.34 27.11 28.59
N HIS A 610 -4.53 26.79 29.06
CA HIS A 610 -5.80 27.42 28.71
C HIS A 610 -6.24 27.32 27.25
N SER A 611 -5.56 26.49 26.44
CA SER A 611 -6.09 26.09 25.11
C SER A 611 -7.35 25.26 25.27
N ILE A 612 -8.23 25.34 24.27
CA ILE A 612 -9.40 24.48 24.16
C ILE A 612 -9.08 23.37 23.16
N MET A 613 -9.23 22.13 23.61
CA MET A 613 -9.23 20.95 22.76
C MET A 613 -10.66 20.53 22.50
N THR A 614 -11.09 20.57 21.26
CA THR A 614 -12.43 20.19 20.84
C THR A 614 -12.43 18.77 20.32
N ARG A 615 -13.20 17.88 20.96
CA ARG A 615 -13.46 16.56 20.41
C ARG A 615 -14.33 16.69 19.18
N VAL A 616 -13.86 16.22 18.03
CA VAL A 616 -14.58 16.27 16.75
C VAL A 616 -15.11 14.90 16.33
N MET A 617 -14.66 13.83 16.98
CA MET A 617 -15.14 12.47 16.75
C MET A 617 -14.95 11.61 18.01
N LEU A 618 -15.94 10.78 18.28
CA LEU A 618 -15.90 9.69 19.25
C LEU A 618 -16.55 8.46 18.63
N THR A 619 -15.88 7.32 18.71
CA THR A 619 -16.47 6.02 18.38
C THR A 619 -16.36 5.06 19.57
N ASN A 620 -17.31 4.16 19.70
CA ASN A 620 -17.35 3.10 20.70
C ASN A 620 -18.01 1.82 20.15
N GLU A 621 -18.37 0.88 21.02
CA GLU A 621 -19.01 -0.37 20.61
C GLU A 621 -20.35 -0.17 19.85
N GLN A 622 -21.14 0.85 20.21
CA GLN A 622 -22.48 1.08 19.63
C GLN A 622 -22.45 1.84 18.31
N GLY A 623 -21.41 2.65 18.06
CA GLY A 623 -21.34 3.49 16.86
C GLY A 623 -20.38 4.65 17.02
N TYR A 624 -20.70 5.78 16.38
CA TYR A 624 -19.87 6.98 16.47
C TYR A 624 -20.71 8.25 16.48
N THR A 625 -20.11 9.34 16.91
CA THR A 625 -20.69 10.68 16.90
C THR A 625 -19.67 11.73 16.50
N LEU A 626 -20.12 12.75 15.78
CA LEU A 626 -19.37 13.96 15.43
C LEU A 626 -19.75 15.16 16.34
N GLU A 627 -20.55 14.91 17.39
CA GLU A 627 -20.90 15.92 18.37
C GLU A 627 -19.62 16.46 19.03
N THR A 628 -19.48 17.79 18.99
CA THR A 628 -18.29 18.46 19.53
C THR A 628 -18.41 18.68 21.02
N VAL A 629 -17.33 18.40 21.73
CA VAL A 629 -17.21 18.66 23.16
C VAL A 629 -15.87 19.37 23.41
N ASP A 630 -15.92 20.49 24.14
CA ASP A 630 -14.74 21.28 24.46
C ASP A 630 -14.13 20.88 25.82
N TYR A 631 -12.81 20.75 25.85
CA TYR A 631 -12.02 20.46 27.05
C TYR A 631 -10.97 21.55 27.21
N MET A 632 -10.92 22.18 28.39
CA MET A 632 -9.89 23.18 28.70
C MET A 632 -8.63 22.45 29.18
N VAL A 633 -7.48 22.89 28.68
CA VAL A 633 -6.16 22.48 29.16
C VAL A 633 -5.77 23.31 30.36
N GLU A 634 -5.57 22.68 31.52
CA GLU A 634 -5.17 23.31 32.75
C GLU A 634 -3.80 22.78 33.20
N HIS A 635 -2.91 23.69 33.60
CA HIS A 635 -1.54 23.35 34.00
C HIS A 635 -0.77 22.51 32.94
N ASN A 636 -1.04 22.76 31.65
CA ASN A 636 -0.52 22.02 30.51
C ASN A 636 -0.95 20.55 30.46
N ILE A 637 -1.99 20.20 31.20
CA ILE A 637 -2.57 18.85 31.26
C ILE A 637 -3.99 18.88 30.65
N LEU A 638 -4.25 17.99 29.73
CA LEU A 638 -5.59 17.66 29.27
C LEU A 638 -6.14 16.53 30.16
N THR A 639 -7.16 16.83 30.94
CA THR A 639 -7.90 15.83 31.73
C THR A 639 -9.14 15.41 30.95
N ILE A 640 -9.24 14.13 30.64
CA ILE A 640 -10.34 13.61 29.81
C ILE A 640 -10.68 12.17 30.19
N LYS A 641 -11.96 11.86 30.15
CA LYS A 641 -12.47 10.52 30.31
C LYS A 641 -12.53 9.83 28.94
N ALA A 642 -11.79 8.75 28.75
CA ALA A 642 -11.85 7.88 27.59
C ALA A 642 -12.88 6.78 27.84
N PRO A 643 -14.03 6.75 27.15
CA PRO A 643 -15.00 5.68 27.30
C PRO A 643 -14.41 4.31 26.95
N LYS A 644 -14.99 3.25 27.47
CA LYS A 644 -14.61 1.87 27.15
C LYS A 644 -14.65 1.62 25.64
N MET A 645 -13.76 0.80 25.12
CA MET A 645 -13.68 0.38 23.72
C MET A 645 -13.90 1.54 22.74
N SER A 646 -13.17 2.65 22.94
CA SER A 646 -13.41 3.90 22.21
C SER A 646 -12.17 4.42 21.46
N ALA A 647 -12.45 5.24 20.48
CA ALA A 647 -11.46 6.12 19.87
C ALA A 647 -11.97 7.56 19.83
N MET A 648 -11.09 8.52 20.04
CA MET A 648 -11.40 9.94 20.07
C MET A 648 -10.41 10.74 19.26
N VAL A 649 -10.89 11.75 18.54
CA VAL A 649 -10.07 12.74 17.85
C VAL A 649 -10.40 14.12 18.41
N LEU A 650 -9.38 14.81 18.91
CA LEU A 650 -9.48 16.15 19.46
C LEU A 650 -8.58 17.11 18.69
N VAL A 651 -9.08 18.29 18.40
CA VAL A 651 -8.35 19.33 17.67
C VAL A 651 -8.25 20.61 18.52
N ARG A 652 -7.12 21.31 18.44
CA ARG A 652 -6.99 22.61 19.08
C ARG A 652 -7.75 23.67 18.28
N LYS A 653 -8.62 24.41 18.96
CA LYS A 653 -9.27 25.61 18.43
C LYS A 653 -8.29 26.73 18.15
#